data_f9930f0119afe56a1751c439d61e9467
#
_entry.id   f9930f0119afe56a1751c439d61e9467
#
_cell.length_a   1.000
_cell.length_b   1.000
_cell.length_c   1.000
_cell.angle_alpha   90.00
_cell.angle_beta   90.00
_cell.angle_gamma   90.00
#
_symmetry.space_group_name_H-M   'P 1'
#
loop_
_entity.id
_entity.type
_entity.pdbx_description
1 polymer ?
#
loop_
_entity_poly.entity_id
_entity_poly.type
_entity_poly.pdbx_seq_one_letter_code
_entity_poly.pdbx_strand_id
1 'polypeptide(L)'
;MTPEDRLAAVLGRERVSTALLDRVAYSSDASLYQLIPRAVARVRSIADVQELFAWSRRERVPVTFRAAGTSLSGQAVTDNVLAVVEGFDTFHVAPDGSSVTAGCSLRGGYVNARLHPNHCRIGPDPASIDACTIGGIVANNASGMCCGIAQNAYHTLRGMTLVLLSGLVLNTRDIAAADALLAAREPALYAGLASLRDEIRADRELSELIRHRTRLKNTMGYSLSAFLDYDRPADILQHLMVGSEGTLGFIADVTLATVPEPPFAATLLAGFDSIAAACDAITPFDDVGAVAIELMDDATLRAIRRYASKHETIRLPQCAALLVECRSADPERARELGVMLARVAQRCNAREHFLAANERERALLWHLRKGAMPSVGAARRPSSALINEDVAFPREQLARAVTDLGAMLHEHGFADAVIFGHARDGNMHFAFSLNSDRLERYEAFMDALATLVVERYDGSLKAEHSTGRNMAPYLEQQWGAKATAIMWRIKELFDPEHLLNRDVVLSRDRKLHLRNIKTLPQVHPLVERCIECGFCERVCPSAGLTLSPRQRIVVLRQIERCRIAGELDALRVLERDYRYAGEETCAADGLCMLACPVGIDTGQLTLARRATRRLPLGKVIAARFTRAWIASLGAALATARWAAHVLGQGQLHKLTRWVSDRLHTPVWLPTMGVPDRIASHRSNVAQMVYLPSCMACFGGRSGDTSVSEALFALAKRAGMPIAVASSAGRVCCGQPWHSSGAQHAFQRVQAKWLQAAHSASDSGRIPVVLDSSSCALSLRRTPSELRILDPVEAVAQLVPAVARRVRRRYRVVLHPGCSLERLRQRESLVGFLEQLGCEVIVPLNAGCCGVAGDRGLRYAELPAHALLREAAEIASVDADFYIAVNLPCQWQLAFATGKPFVHLWQALEQMSR
;
A
#
# COMPACT_ATOMS: atom_id res chain seq x y z
N MET A 1 -36.25 -10.60 -11.12
CA MET A 1 -35.04 -10.29 -10.32
C MET A 1 -33.88 -11.07 -10.90
N THR A 2 -32.78 -10.40 -11.25
CA THR A 2 -31.56 -11.05 -11.71
C THR A 2 -30.88 -11.82 -10.56
N PRO A 3 -29.92 -12.73 -10.83
CA PRO A 3 -29.14 -13.34 -9.76
C PRO A 3 -28.45 -12.30 -8.86
N GLU A 4 -27.96 -11.21 -9.43
CA GLU A 4 -27.29 -10.10 -8.72
C GLU A 4 -28.28 -9.31 -7.82
N ASP A 5 -29.54 -9.12 -8.27
CA ASP A 5 -30.59 -8.52 -7.42
C ASP A 5 -30.90 -9.38 -6.18
N ARG A 6 -30.88 -10.72 -6.36
CA ARG A 6 -31.05 -11.65 -5.23
C ARG A 6 -29.86 -11.64 -4.29
N LEU A 7 -28.65 -11.51 -4.81
CA LEU A 7 -27.44 -11.31 -3.98
C LEU A 7 -27.53 -10.02 -3.16
N ALA A 8 -27.96 -8.93 -3.82
CA ALA A 8 -28.14 -7.64 -3.14
C ALA A 8 -29.25 -7.66 -2.08
N ALA A 9 -30.27 -8.51 -2.25
CA ALA A 9 -31.31 -8.70 -1.24
C ALA A 9 -30.79 -9.44 0.01
N VAL A 10 -29.82 -10.33 -0.14
CA VAL A 10 -29.23 -11.13 0.95
C VAL A 10 -28.10 -10.35 1.67
N LEU A 11 -27.15 -9.79 0.94
CA LEU A 11 -25.99 -9.09 1.52
C LEU A 11 -26.26 -7.61 1.89
N GLY A 12 -27.35 -7.01 1.35
CA GLY A 12 -27.62 -5.58 1.41
C GLY A 12 -27.24 -4.87 0.11
N ARG A 13 -28.14 -3.97 -0.35
CA ARG A 13 -27.99 -3.26 -1.63
C ARG A 13 -26.74 -2.37 -1.68
N GLU A 14 -26.31 -1.85 -0.54
CA GLU A 14 -25.11 -1.01 -0.42
C GLU A 14 -23.80 -1.80 -0.53
N ARG A 15 -23.86 -3.12 -0.44
CA ARG A 15 -22.71 -4.02 -0.51
C ARG A 15 -22.53 -4.71 -1.87
N VAL A 16 -23.54 -4.65 -2.73
CA VAL A 16 -23.51 -5.32 -4.04
C VAL A 16 -23.70 -4.27 -5.13
N SER A 17 -22.68 -4.09 -5.96
CA SER A 17 -22.72 -3.15 -7.07
C SER A 17 -22.66 -3.86 -8.41
N THR A 18 -23.63 -3.53 -9.30
CA THR A 18 -23.64 -3.89 -10.70
C THR A 18 -23.30 -2.70 -11.61
N ALA A 19 -23.00 -1.53 -11.02
CA ALA A 19 -22.62 -0.33 -11.74
C ALA A 19 -21.36 -0.56 -12.58
N LEU A 20 -21.37 -0.11 -13.83
CA LEU A 20 -20.26 -0.32 -14.76
C LEU A 20 -18.93 0.26 -14.21
N LEU A 21 -18.99 1.41 -13.55
CA LEU A 21 -17.81 2.04 -12.94
C LEU A 21 -17.12 1.09 -11.93
N ASP A 22 -17.87 0.51 -11.00
CA ASP A 22 -17.33 -0.37 -9.97
C ASP A 22 -16.80 -1.68 -10.57
N ARG A 23 -17.54 -2.26 -11.50
CA ARG A 23 -17.14 -3.47 -12.22
C ARG A 23 -15.81 -3.25 -12.95
N VAL A 24 -15.65 -2.11 -13.62
CA VAL A 24 -14.40 -1.73 -14.30
C VAL A 24 -13.29 -1.44 -13.29
N ALA A 25 -13.57 -0.74 -12.19
CA ALA A 25 -12.58 -0.42 -11.16
C ALA A 25 -11.92 -1.66 -10.54
N TYR A 26 -12.64 -2.78 -10.50
CA TYR A 26 -12.17 -4.06 -9.97
C TYR A 26 -11.80 -5.09 -11.06
N SER A 27 -11.83 -4.71 -12.33
CA SER A 27 -11.56 -5.63 -13.46
C SER A 27 -10.07 -6.00 -13.63
N SER A 28 -9.16 -5.35 -12.93
CA SER A 28 -7.71 -5.51 -13.07
C SER A 28 -7.04 -5.69 -11.71
N ASP A 29 -6.00 -6.51 -11.67
CA ASP A 29 -5.04 -6.66 -10.57
C ASP A 29 -3.61 -6.32 -11.06
N ALA A 30 -2.56 -6.79 -10.37
CA ALA A 30 -1.19 -6.55 -10.79
C ALA A 30 -0.73 -7.48 -11.93
N SER A 31 -1.54 -8.48 -12.32
CA SER A 31 -1.25 -9.41 -13.41
C SER A 31 -1.46 -8.78 -14.80
N LEU A 32 -1.18 -9.56 -15.83
CA LEU A 32 -1.44 -9.19 -17.22
C LEU A 32 -2.92 -9.32 -17.63
N TYR A 33 -3.80 -9.79 -16.77
CA TYR A 33 -5.19 -10.09 -17.12
C TYR A 33 -6.15 -8.96 -16.77
N GLN A 34 -7.24 -8.86 -17.56
CA GLN A 34 -8.40 -8.03 -17.27
C GLN A 34 -9.69 -8.78 -17.55
N LEU A 35 -10.52 -8.93 -16.52
CA LEU A 35 -11.86 -9.51 -16.61
C LEU A 35 -12.83 -8.58 -15.87
N ILE A 36 -13.91 -8.16 -16.55
CA ILE A 36 -14.92 -7.27 -15.94
C ILE A 36 -15.96 -8.13 -15.23
N PRO A 37 -16.06 -8.09 -13.89
CA PRO A 37 -17.01 -8.94 -13.15
C PRO A 37 -18.46 -8.56 -13.46
N ARG A 38 -19.37 -9.52 -13.32
CA ARG A 38 -20.84 -9.28 -13.41
C ARG A 38 -21.32 -8.36 -12.30
N ALA A 39 -20.79 -8.56 -11.09
CA ALA A 39 -21.07 -7.73 -9.92
C ALA A 39 -19.85 -7.72 -8.98
N VAL A 40 -19.74 -6.68 -8.16
CA VAL A 40 -18.80 -6.56 -7.06
C VAL A 40 -19.57 -6.64 -5.75
N ALA A 41 -19.31 -7.67 -4.93
CA ALA A 41 -19.89 -7.84 -3.60
C ALA A 41 -18.84 -7.52 -2.53
N ARG A 42 -19.25 -6.91 -1.42
CA ARG A 42 -18.37 -6.63 -0.27
C ARG A 42 -18.75 -7.51 0.91
N VAL A 43 -17.84 -8.37 1.34
CA VAL A 43 -18.05 -9.28 2.48
C VAL A 43 -17.25 -8.79 3.69
N ARG A 44 -17.92 -8.70 4.85
CA ARG A 44 -17.37 -8.09 6.07
C ARG A 44 -17.44 -9.00 7.29
N SER A 45 -18.08 -10.13 7.16
CA SER A 45 -18.26 -11.11 8.24
C SER A 45 -18.31 -12.54 7.69
N ILE A 46 -18.12 -13.52 8.58
CA ILE A 46 -18.32 -14.94 8.27
C ILE A 46 -19.74 -15.18 7.78
N ALA A 47 -20.75 -14.53 8.37
CA ALA A 47 -22.13 -14.65 7.95
C ALA A 47 -22.34 -14.18 6.50
N ASP A 48 -21.70 -13.06 6.09
CA ASP A 48 -21.77 -12.60 4.70
C ASP A 48 -21.19 -13.64 3.72
N VAL A 49 -20.09 -14.32 4.13
CA VAL A 49 -19.48 -15.38 3.31
C VAL A 49 -20.37 -16.61 3.22
N GLN A 50 -21.00 -17.02 4.31
CA GLN A 50 -21.97 -18.12 4.33
C GLN A 50 -23.17 -17.84 3.40
N GLU A 51 -23.72 -16.63 3.47
CA GLU A 51 -24.82 -16.19 2.59
C GLU A 51 -24.39 -16.12 1.12
N LEU A 52 -23.18 -15.62 0.84
CA LEU A 52 -22.61 -15.58 -0.50
C LEU A 52 -22.45 -17.00 -1.07
N PHE A 53 -21.97 -17.96 -0.27
CA PHE A 53 -21.83 -19.36 -0.68
C PHE A 53 -23.19 -20.05 -0.89
N ALA A 54 -24.16 -19.82 -0.01
CA ALA A 54 -25.52 -20.32 -0.17
C ALA A 54 -26.17 -19.79 -1.45
N TRP A 55 -25.99 -18.49 -1.73
CA TRP A 55 -26.44 -17.86 -2.97
C TRP A 55 -25.72 -18.45 -4.20
N SER A 56 -24.38 -18.57 -4.16
CA SER A 56 -23.58 -19.10 -5.27
C SER A 56 -24.02 -20.50 -5.67
N ARG A 57 -24.24 -21.39 -4.71
CA ARG A 57 -24.75 -22.75 -4.94
C ARG A 57 -26.15 -22.75 -5.55
N ARG A 58 -27.07 -21.91 -5.03
CA ARG A 58 -28.43 -21.85 -5.52
C ARG A 58 -28.52 -21.33 -6.94
N GLU A 59 -27.75 -20.26 -7.26
CA GLU A 59 -27.78 -19.60 -8.57
C GLU A 59 -26.78 -20.24 -9.56
N ARG A 60 -25.90 -21.14 -9.10
CA ARG A 60 -24.78 -21.71 -9.88
C ARG A 60 -23.90 -20.64 -10.53
N VAL A 61 -23.62 -19.57 -9.78
CA VAL A 61 -22.78 -18.46 -10.22
C VAL A 61 -21.46 -18.50 -9.47
N PRO A 62 -20.32 -18.61 -10.16
CA PRO A 62 -19.02 -18.63 -9.53
C PRO A 62 -18.68 -17.36 -8.80
N VAL A 63 -17.86 -17.49 -7.73
CA VAL A 63 -17.38 -16.40 -6.89
C VAL A 63 -15.85 -16.43 -6.84
N THR A 64 -15.25 -15.26 -6.96
CA THR A 64 -13.80 -15.06 -6.77
C THR A 64 -13.60 -14.08 -5.63
N PHE A 65 -12.81 -14.45 -4.62
CA PHE A 65 -12.42 -13.54 -3.55
C PHE A 65 -11.28 -12.62 -3.98
N ARG A 66 -11.39 -11.35 -3.58
CA ARG A 66 -10.34 -10.36 -3.81
C ARG A 66 -9.89 -9.74 -2.50
N ALA A 67 -8.63 -9.94 -2.16
CA ALA A 67 -7.90 -9.25 -1.13
C ALA A 67 -7.40 -7.87 -1.65
N ALA A 68 -6.11 -7.58 -1.59
CA ALA A 68 -5.54 -6.32 -2.09
C ALA A 68 -5.40 -6.25 -3.63
N GLY A 69 -5.56 -7.36 -4.37
CA GLY A 69 -5.35 -7.42 -5.81
C GLY A 69 -3.91 -7.10 -6.22
N THR A 70 -2.95 -7.59 -5.45
CA THR A 70 -1.50 -7.53 -5.73
C THR A 70 -1.01 -8.74 -6.50
N SER A 71 -1.91 -9.67 -6.85
CA SER A 71 -1.65 -10.90 -7.59
C SER A 71 -1.01 -10.64 -8.94
N LEU A 72 0.00 -11.44 -9.31
CA LEU A 72 0.73 -11.34 -10.56
C LEU A 72 0.31 -12.39 -11.60
N SER A 73 -0.50 -13.38 -11.19
CA SER A 73 -0.91 -14.53 -12.03
C SER A 73 -2.42 -14.57 -12.30
N GLY A 74 -3.20 -13.50 -11.98
CA GLY A 74 -4.62 -13.39 -12.32
C GLY A 74 -5.57 -14.09 -11.36
N GLN A 75 -5.19 -14.33 -10.12
CA GLN A 75 -6.04 -14.98 -9.10
C GLN A 75 -7.20 -14.11 -8.64
N ALA A 76 -7.07 -12.78 -8.72
CA ALA A 76 -7.99 -11.81 -8.12
C ALA A 76 -8.86 -11.08 -9.16
N VAL A 77 -9.05 -11.66 -10.34
CA VAL A 77 -9.91 -11.14 -11.42
C VAL A 77 -10.85 -12.22 -11.93
N THR A 78 -12.07 -11.82 -12.31
CA THR A 78 -13.12 -12.74 -12.79
C THR A 78 -14.12 -12.01 -13.69
N ASP A 79 -14.80 -12.74 -14.55
CA ASP A 79 -15.99 -12.31 -15.27
C ASP A 79 -17.31 -12.71 -14.56
N ASN A 80 -17.22 -13.37 -13.39
CA ASN A 80 -18.34 -13.75 -12.54
C ASN A 80 -18.53 -12.74 -11.39
N VAL A 81 -18.92 -13.17 -10.18
CA VAL A 81 -19.05 -12.28 -9.02
C VAL A 81 -17.71 -12.16 -8.30
N LEU A 82 -17.24 -10.93 -8.14
CA LEU A 82 -16.04 -10.61 -7.38
C LEU A 82 -16.42 -10.22 -5.95
N ALA A 83 -15.95 -10.98 -4.97
CA ALA A 83 -16.15 -10.71 -3.54
C ALA A 83 -14.94 -10.00 -2.95
N VAL A 84 -15.07 -8.70 -2.67
CA VAL A 84 -14.05 -7.87 -2.01
C VAL A 84 -14.12 -8.12 -0.51
N VAL A 85 -12.99 -8.48 0.10
CA VAL A 85 -12.89 -8.86 1.52
C VAL A 85 -12.52 -7.64 2.35
N GLU A 86 -13.38 -7.30 3.31
CA GLU A 86 -13.24 -6.16 4.23
C GLU A 86 -13.65 -6.55 5.65
N GLY A 87 -13.15 -5.86 6.69
CA GLY A 87 -13.67 -5.97 8.07
C GLY A 87 -13.25 -7.22 8.87
N PHE A 88 -12.38 -8.06 8.32
CA PHE A 88 -11.76 -9.16 9.08
C PHE A 88 -10.47 -8.66 9.72
N ASP A 89 -10.61 -7.87 10.81
CA ASP A 89 -9.52 -7.09 11.41
C ASP A 89 -9.06 -7.66 12.78
N THR A 90 -9.36 -8.93 13.07
CA THR A 90 -8.90 -9.61 14.29
C THR A 90 -7.38 -9.51 14.40
N PHE A 91 -6.88 -9.15 15.59
CA PHE A 91 -5.45 -9.10 15.86
C PHE A 91 -5.17 -9.49 17.32
N HIS A 92 -4.41 -10.56 17.51
CA HIS A 92 -4.01 -11.03 18.83
C HIS A 92 -2.60 -11.62 18.76
N VAL A 93 -1.73 -11.23 19.67
CA VAL A 93 -0.38 -11.80 19.84
C VAL A 93 -0.38 -12.65 21.07
N ALA A 94 0.18 -13.84 21.00
CA ALA A 94 0.36 -14.70 22.19
C ALA A 94 1.19 -13.97 23.25
N PRO A 95 0.94 -14.19 24.55
CA PRO A 95 1.64 -13.49 25.64
C PRO A 95 3.16 -13.62 25.59
N ASP A 96 3.67 -14.75 25.10
CA ASP A 96 5.08 -15.03 24.92
C ASP A 96 5.66 -14.55 23.58
N GLY A 97 4.83 -13.92 22.73
CA GLY A 97 5.21 -13.44 21.42
C GLY A 97 5.41 -14.53 20.36
N SER A 98 5.18 -15.81 20.68
CA SER A 98 5.49 -16.96 19.81
C SER A 98 4.56 -17.13 18.61
N SER A 99 3.39 -16.50 18.65
CA SER A 99 2.42 -16.55 17.55
C SER A 99 1.55 -15.30 17.47
N VAL A 100 0.97 -15.08 16.30
CA VAL A 100 0.00 -14.02 16.05
C VAL A 100 -1.22 -14.57 15.34
N THR A 101 -2.41 -14.21 15.82
CA THR A 101 -3.68 -14.41 15.12
C THR A 101 -4.03 -13.11 14.40
N ALA A 102 -4.22 -13.19 13.08
CA ALA A 102 -4.50 -12.04 12.24
C ALA A 102 -5.66 -12.32 11.28
N GLY A 103 -6.62 -11.41 11.22
CA GLY A 103 -7.74 -11.45 10.28
C GLY A 103 -7.27 -11.27 8.83
N CYS A 104 -7.97 -11.90 7.91
CA CYS A 104 -7.54 -12.00 6.51
C CYS A 104 -7.48 -10.66 5.78
N SER A 105 -8.17 -9.60 6.23
CA SER A 105 -8.12 -8.26 5.63
C SER A 105 -7.00 -7.37 6.16
N LEU A 106 -6.28 -7.77 7.23
CA LEU A 106 -5.11 -7.04 7.73
C LEU A 106 -3.94 -7.14 6.74
N ARG A 107 -3.23 -6.04 6.53
CA ARG A 107 -2.01 -6.02 5.72
C ARG A 107 -0.84 -6.64 6.48
N GLY A 108 0.01 -7.39 5.78
CA GLY A 108 1.19 -8.01 6.40
C GLY A 108 2.13 -6.99 7.05
N GLY A 109 2.38 -5.85 6.40
CA GLY A 109 3.20 -4.77 6.96
C GLY A 109 2.60 -4.15 8.23
N TYR A 110 1.25 -4.06 8.34
CA TYR A 110 0.59 -3.64 9.58
C TYR A 110 0.80 -4.65 10.72
N VAL A 111 0.66 -5.93 10.41
CA VAL A 111 0.91 -7.01 11.39
C VAL A 111 2.35 -6.98 11.87
N ASN A 112 3.32 -6.85 10.97
CA ASN A 112 4.75 -6.75 11.33
C ASN A 112 5.06 -5.51 12.17
N ALA A 113 4.47 -4.33 11.84
CA ALA A 113 4.65 -3.13 12.66
C ALA A 113 4.12 -3.31 14.10
N ARG A 114 3.06 -4.11 14.29
CA ARG A 114 2.51 -4.45 15.61
C ARG A 114 3.34 -5.49 16.36
N LEU A 115 4.09 -6.34 15.64
CA LEU A 115 5.01 -7.34 16.21
C LEU A 115 6.40 -6.78 16.50
N HIS A 116 6.79 -5.69 15.86
CA HIS A 116 8.14 -5.09 15.98
C HIS A 116 8.58 -4.80 17.42
N PRO A 117 7.71 -4.31 18.34
CA PRO A 117 8.10 -4.13 19.74
C PRO A 117 8.55 -5.42 20.45
N ASN A 118 8.14 -6.59 19.95
CA ASN A 118 8.53 -7.91 20.46
C ASN A 118 9.74 -8.50 19.71
N HIS A 119 10.39 -7.71 18.84
CA HIS A 119 11.48 -8.18 17.96
C HIS A 119 11.12 -9.41 17.12
N CYS A 120 9.86 -9.45 16.66
CA CYS A 120 9.30 -10.55 15.87
C CYS A 120 8.60 -10.01 14.61
N ARG A 121 8.43 -10.88 13.64
CA ARG A 121 7.60 -10.67 12.44
C ARG A 121 6.87 -11.94 12.06
N ILE A 122 5.93 -11.89 11.11
CA ILE A 122 5.43 -13.09 10.45
C ILE A 122 6.51 -13.67 9.53
N GLY A 123 6.49 -14.98 9.34
CA GLY A 123 7.47 -15.67 8.51
C GLY A 123 7.46 -15.19 7.04
N PRO A 124 6.31 -15.21 6.32
CA PRO A 124 6.22 -14.75 4.94
C PRO A 124 6.57 -13.25 4.81
N ASP A 125 7.45 -12.90 3.87
CA ASP A 125 7.91 -11.53 3.65
C ASP A 125 7.91 -11.11 2.16
N PRO A 126 6.77 -11.26 1.43
CA PRO A 126 6.71 -10.89 0.03
C PRO A 126 7.06 -9.40 -0.17
N ALA A 127 7.63 -9.05 -1.33
CA ALA A 127 8.00 -7.67 -1.65
C ALA A 127 6.80 -6.70 -1.55
N SER A 128 5.58 -7.20 -1.67
CA SER A 128 4.32 -6.47 -1.53
C SER A 128 3.78 -6.42 -0.09
N ILE A 129 4.54 -6.81 0.94
CA ILE A 129 4.10 -6.97 2.34
C ILE A 129 3.29 -5.78 2.88
N ASP A 130 3.65 -4.56 2.49
CA ASP A 130 2.96 -3.33 2.89
C ASP A 130 1.58 -3.13 2.21
N ALA A 131 1.31 -3.85 1.13
CA ALA A 131 0.08 -3.73 0.34
C ALA A 131 -0.79 -4.99 0.43
N CYS A 132 -0.21 -6.19 0.37
CA CYS A 132 -0.95 -7.45 0.42
C CYS A 132 -1.51 -7.72 1.82
N THR A 133 -2.62 -8.48 1.86
CA THR A 133 -3.28 -8.84 3.12
C THR A 133 -2.93 -10.26 3.55
N ILE A 134 -3.11 -10.56 4.83
CA ILE A 134 -2.83 -11.88 5.43
C ILE A 134 -3.57 -12.99 4.66
N GLY A 135 -4.86 -12.81 4.34
CA GLY A 135 -5.61 -13.79 3.57
C GLY A 135 -5.01 -14.05 2.18
N GLY A 136 -4.53 -12.99 1.49
CA GLY A 136 -3.84 -13.12 0.21
C GLY A 136 -2.48 -13.81 0.34
N ILE A 137 -1.70 -13.50 1.37
CA ILE A 137 -0.40 -14.14 1.67
C ILE A 137 -0.59 -15.64 1.86
N VAL A 138 -1.56 -16.05 2.68
CA VAL A 138 -1.80 -17.46 2.99
C VAL A 138 -2.42 -18.20 1.79
N ALA A 139 -3.44 -17.61 1.14
CA ALA A 139 -4.09 -18.23 0.00
C ALA A 139 -3.13 -18.45 -1.20
N ASN A 140 -2.07 -17.66 -1.30
CA ASN A 140 -1.02 -17.83 -2.31
C ASN A 140 0.21 -18.60 -1.80
N ASN A 141 0.31 -18.89 -0.50
CA ASN A 141 1.56 -19.34 0.14
C ASN A 141 2.74 -18.43 -0.27
N ALA A 142 2.48 -17.10 -0.32
CA ALA A 142 3.46 -16.14 -0.75
C ALA A 142 4.65 -16.16 0.21
N SER A 143 5.85 -16.28 -0.33
CA SER A 143 7.07 -16.22 0.46
C SER A 143 7.74 -14.83 0.33
N GLY A 144 8.99 -14.76 -0.01
CA GLY A 144 9.71 -13.50 -0.17
C GLY A 144 11.21 -13.68 -0.04
N MET A 145 11.88 -12.60 0.41
CA MET A 145 13.33 -12.46 0.33
C MET A 145 14.09 -13.23 1.42
N CYS A 146 13.49 -13.40 2.61
CA CYS A 146 14.16 -13.98 3.78
C CYS A 146 13.54 -15.29 4.25
N CYS A 147 12.27 -15.54 3.94
CA CYS A 147 11.52 -16.63 4.57
C CYS A 147 11.93 -18.03 4.07
N GLY A 148 12.47 -18.15 2.88
CA GLY A 148 12.73 -19.44 2.24
C GLY A 148 11.49 -20.35 2.22
N ILE A 149 11.68 -21.66 2.39
CA ILE A 149 10.60 -22.64 2.58
C ILE A 149 10.19 -22.71 4.04
N ALA A 150 11.16 -22.73 4.95
CA ALA A 150 10.96 -23.03 6.37
C ALA A 150 10.08 -22.02 7.13
N GLN A 151 10.00 -20.79 6.65
CA GLN A 151 9.24 -19.71 7.30
C GLN A 151 8.05 -19.24 6.45
N ASN A 152 7.66 -19.94 5.37
CA ASN A 152 6.47 -19.61 4.59
C ASN A 152 5.17 -19.86 5.38
N ALA A 153 4.03 -19.50 4.80
CA ALA A 153 2.74 -19.64 5.47
C ALA A 153 2.41 -21.09 5.81
N TYR A 154 2.81 -22.06 4.98
CA TYR A 154 2.57 -23.49 5.22
C TYR A 154 3.26 -24.00 6.48
N HIS A 155 4.54 -23.68 6.69
CA HIS A 155 5.33 -24.17 7.81
C HIS A 155 5.13 -23.37 9.11
N THR A 156 4.67 -22.11 9.00
CA THR A 156 4.39 -21.29 10.19
C THR A 156 2.93 -21.34 10.65
N LEU A 157 2.05 -22.01 9.91
CA LEU A 157 0.63 -22.17 10.29
C LEU A 157 0.49 -22.90 11.65
N ARG A 158 -0.36 -22.35 12.53
CA ARG A 158 -0.75 -22.93 13.82
C ARG A 158 -2.25 -23.21 13.90
N GLY A 159 -3.03 -22.66 12.99
CA GLY A 159 -4.46 -22.83 12.87
C GLY A 159 -5.12 -21.67 12.14
N MET A 160 -6.36 -21.85 11.75
CA MET A 160 -7.15 -20.82 11.07
C MET A 160 -8.63 -20.97 11.34
N THR A 161 -9.39 -19.91 11.08
CA THR A 161 -10.84 -20.00 10.91
C THR A 161 -11.15 -19.95 9.42
N LEU A 162 -11.84 -20.96 8.92
CA LEU A 162 -12.18 -21.07 7.50
C LEU A 162 -13.67 -21.35 7.31
N VAL A 163 -14.18 -21.04 6.13
CA VAL A 163 -15.55 -21.33 5.70
C VAL A 163 -15.52 -22.16 4.44
N LEU A 164 -16.11 -23.36 4.49
CA LEU A 164 -16.27 -24.24 3.33
C LEU A 164 -17.46 -23.77 2.45
N LEU A 165 -17.49 -24.19 1.20
CA LEU A 165 -18.59 -23.87 0.27
C LEU A 165 -19.97 -24.32 0.78
N SER A 166 -20.02 -25.37 1.61
CA SER A 166 -21.25 -25.79 2.30
C SER A 166 -21.81 -24.76 3.28
N GLY A 167 -20.99 -23.81 3.72
CA GLY A 167 -21.25 -22.87 4.79
C GLY A 167 -20.73 -23.32 6.15
N LEU A 168 -20.07 -24.51 6.24
CA LEU A 168 -19.45 -24.98 7.48
C LEU A 168 -18.29 -24.06 7.86
N VAL A 169 -18.29 -23.58 9.11
CA VAL A 169 -17.19 -22.84 9.73
C VAL A 169 -16.35 -23.79 10.56
N LEU A 170 -15.05 -23.84 10.27
CA LEU A 170 -14.09 -24.64 11.01
C LEU A 170 -13.04 -23.74 11.67
N ASN A 171 -12.78 -23.96 12.96
CA ASN A 171 -11.65 -23.37 13.67
C ASN A 171 -10.62 -24.47 13.98
N THR A 172 -9.51 -24.44 13.28
CA THR A 172 -8.50 -25.53 13.36
C THR A 172 -7.45 -25.32 14.44
N ARG A 173 -7.58 -24.29 15.31
CA ARG A 173 -6.67 -24.09 16.47
C ARG A 173 -6.80 -25.22 17.49
N ASP A 174 -8.02 -25.76 17.64
CA ASP A 174 -8.23 -27.07 18.28
C ASP A 174 -8.50 -28.09 17.16
N ILE A 175 -7.44 -28.74 16.73
CA ILE A 175 -7.50 -29.66 15.58
C ILE A 175 -8.33 -30.90 15.87
N ALA A 176 -8.40 -31.37 17.13
CA ALA A 176 -9.20 -32.52 17.47
C ALA A 176 -10.71 -32.20 17.39
N ALA A 177 -11.10 -31.06 17.90
CA ALA A 177 -12.49 -30.56 17.78
C ALA A 177 -12.88 -30.29 16.33
N ALA A 178 -11.98 -29.69 15.54
CA ALA A 178 -12.18 -29.42 14.11
C ALA A 178 -12.34 -30.73 13.31
N ASP A 179 -11.53 -31.74 13.61
CA ASP A 179 -11.55 -33.03 12.95
C ASP A 179 -12.89 -33.77 13.25
N ALA A 180 -13.34 -33.77 14.49
CA ALA A 180 -14.62 -34.34 14.89
C ALA A 180 -15.81 -33.61 14.23
N LEU A 181 -15.75 -32.26 14.16
CA LEU A 181 -16.78 -31.46 13.52
C LEU A 181 -16.82 -31.69 12.01
N LEU A 182 -15.67 -31.79 11.35
CA LEU A 182 -15.57 -32.10 9.92
C LEU A 182 -16.16 -33.49 9.62
N ALA A 183 -15.80 -34.50 10.40
CA ALA A 183 -16.34 -35.86 10.26
C ALA A 183 -17.87 -35.91 10.42
N ALA A 184 -18.42 -35.14 11.36
CA ALA A 184 -19.85 -35.09 11.65
C ALA A 184 -20.66 -34.31 10.60
N ARG A 185 -20.11 -33.23 10.07
CA ARG A 185 -20.86 -32.28 9.22
C ARG A 185 -20.58 -32.44 7.73
N GLU A 186 -19.37 -32.92 7.37
CA GLU A 186 -18.92 -33.15 5.99
C GLU A 186 -18.28 -34.53 5.85
N PRO A 187 -19.03 -35.63 6.12
CA PRO A 187 -18.48 -36.98 6.15
C PRO A 187 -17.85 -37.41 4.82
N ALA A 188 -18.39 -36.98 3.70
CA ALA A 188 -17.85 -37.30 2.37
C ALA A 188 -16.47 -36.62 2.15
N LEU A 189 -16.30 -35.35 2.53
CA LEU A 189 -15.05 -34.64 2.45
C LEU A 189 -14.01 -35.26 3.43
N TYR A 190 -14.42 -35.55 4.65
CA TYR A 190 -13.58 -36.21 5.66
C TYR A 190 -13.04 -37.56 5.15
N ALA A 191 -13.93 -38.45 4.71
CA ALA A 191 -13.56 -39.77 4.19
C ALA A 191 -12.70 -39.64 2.89
N GLY A 192 -13.03 -38.68 2.01
CA GLY A 192 -12.28 -38.41 0.80
C GLY A 192 -10.83 -37.98 1.07
N LEU A 193 -10.63 -37.09 2.03
CA LEU A 193 -9.26 -36.65 2.45
C LEU A 193 -8.47 -37.80 3.07
N ALA A 194 -9.11 -38.61 3.93
CA ALA A 194 -8.47 -39.80 4.52
C ALA A 194 -8.07 -40.82 3.44
N SER A 195 -8.98 -41.09 2.49
CA SER A 195 -8.70 -42.01 1.38
C SER A 195 -7.57 -41.52 0.46
N LEU A 196 -7.55 -40.21 0.14
CA LEU A 196 -6.45 -39.63 -0.66
C LEU A 196 -5.12 -39.70 0.09
N ARG A 197 -5.10 -39.45 1.41
CA ARG A 197 -3.90 -39.61 2.22
C ARG A 197 -3.35 -41.02 2.15
N ASP A 198 -4.20 -42.02 2.35
CA ASP A 198 -3.80 -43.42 2.37
C ASP A 198 -3.32 -43.89 0.99
N GLU A 199 -3.98 -43.46 -0.10
CA GLU A 199 -3.59 -43.72 -1.47
C GLU A 199 -2.22 -43.10 -1.81
N ILE A 200 -2.00 -41.82 -1.46
CA ILE A 200 -0.73 -41.11 -1.74
C ILE A 200 0.41 -41.78 -0.96
N ARG A 201 0.19 -42.14 0.32
CA ARG A 201 1.22 -42.80 1.13
C ARG A 201 1.52 -44.21 0.68
N ALA A 202 0.57 -44.94 0.13
CA ALA A 202 0.76 -46.27 -0.42
C ALA A 202 1.50 -46.23 -1.80
N ASP A 203 1.37 -45.19 -2.56
CA ASP A 203 2.10 -44.96 -3.83
C ASP A 203 3.48 -44.33 -3.56
N ARG A 204 4.50 -45.19 -3.51
CA ARG A 204 5.88 -44.77 -3.22
C ARG A 204 6.39 -43.74 -4.25
N GLU A 205 6.14 -43.97 -5.54
CA GLU A 205 6.58 -43.09 -6.63
C GLU A 205 5.97 -41.70 -6.49
N LEU A 206 4.67 -41.63 -6.21
CA LEU A 206 3.96 -40.36 -5.99
C LEU A 206 4.45 -39.66 -4.72
N SER A 207 4.66 -40.38 -3.63
CA SER A 207 5.21 -39.82 -2.39
C SER A 207 6.61 -39.24 -2.58
N GLU A 208 7.48 -39.93 -3.31
CA GLU A 208 8.84 -39.48 -3.65
C GLU A 208 8.77 -38.24 -4.56
N LEU A 209 7.90 -38.23 -5.57
CA LEU A 209 7.68 -37.07 -6.43
C LEU A 209 7.26 -35.83 -5.63
N ILE A 210 6.29 -35.96 -4.72
CA ILE A 210 5.80 -34.86 -3.88
C ILE A 210 6.97 -34.29 -3.06
N ARG A 211 7.72 -35.14 -2.31
CA ARG A 211 8.88 -34.71 -1.52
C ARG A 211 9.93 -34.03 -2.37
N HIS A 212 10.18 -34.56 -3.57
CA HIS A 212 11.15 -34.01 -4.51
C HIS A 212 10.76 -32.64 -5.01
N ARG A 213 9.51 -32.45 -5.45
CA ARG A 213 9.01 -31.17 -5.98
C ARG A 213 8.89 -30.09 -4.91
N THR A 214 8.77 -30.44 -3.64
CA THR A 214 8.61 -29.50 -2.52
C THR A 214 9.93 -29.17 -1.80
N ARG A 215 11.06 -29.75 -2.22
CA ARG A 215 12.40 -29.36 -1.74
C ARG A 215 12.84 -27.97 -2.17
N LEU A 216 12.27 -27.45 -3.28
CA LEU A 216 12.43 -26.08 -3.75
C LEU A 216 11.18 -25.26 -3.41
N LYS A 217 11.28 -23.93 -3.45
CA LYS A 217 10.08 -23.09 -3.47
C LYS A 217 9.18 -23.52 -4.61
N ASN A 218 7.97 -23.94 -4.30
CA ASN A 218 7.00 -24.42 -5.29
C ASN A 218 5.58 -24.12 -4.82
N THR A 219 4.90 -23.26 -5.54
CA THR A 219 3.50 -22.88 -5.29
C THR A 219 2.59 -23.27 -6.46
N MET A 220 3.03 -24.20 -7.32
CA MET A 220 2.22 -24.80 -8.38
C MET A 220 1.26 -25.85 -7.83
N GLY A 221 -0.02 -25.66 -8.12
CA GLY A 221 -1.05 -26.61 -7.67
C GLY A 221 -1.39 -26.49 -6.19
N TYR A 222 -1.99 -27.56 -5.65
CA TYR A 222 -2.31 -27.65 -4.21
C TYR A 222 -1.14 -28.22 -3.42
N SER A 223 -1.09 -27.89 -2.12
CA SER A 223 -0.06 -28.33 -1.18
C SER A 223 -0.16 -29.84 -0.87
N LEU A 224 0.20 -30.69 -1.85
CA LEU A 224 0.11 -32.16 -1.71
C LEU A 224 0.95 -32.73 -0.56
N SER A 225 1.99 -32.02 -0.12
CA SER A 225 2.77 -32.38 1.09
C SER A 225 1.88 -32.59 2.31
N ALA A 226 0.73 -31.90 2.39
CA ALA A 226 -0.18 -32.04 3.53
C ALA A 226 -0.62 -33.47 3.78
N PHE A 227 -0.74 -34.31 2.75
CA PHE A 227 -1.07 -35.73 2.88
C PHE A 227 0.08 -36.59 3.39
N LEU A 228 1.30 -36.12 3.26
CA LEU A 228 2.50 -36.79 3.77
C LEU A 228 2.85 -36.33 5.19
N ASP A 229 2.62 -35.05 5.49
CA ASP A 229 3.05 -34.39 6.73
C ASP A 229 2.05 -34.58 7.86
N TYR A 230 0.75 -34.77 7.56
CA TYR A 230 -0.33 -34.77 8.56
C TYR A 230 -1.22 -36.01 8.46
N ASP A 231 -1.70 -36.48 9.62
CA ASP A 231 -2.53 -37.68 9.72
C ASP A 231 -4.03 -37.37 9.71
N ARG A 232 -4.44 -36.29 10.36
CA ARG A 232 -5.86 -35.94 10.52
C ARG A 232 -6.39 -35.19 9.30
N PRO A 233 -7.58 -35.54 8.77
CA PRO A 233 -8.19 -34.81 7.66
C PRO A 233 -8.32 -33.32 7.89
N ALA A 234 -8.62 -32.83 9.11
CA ALA A 234 -8.69 -31.42 9.40
C ALA A 234 -7.33 -30.70 9.32
N ASP A 235 -6.21 -31.39 9.70
CA ASP A 235 -4.86 -30.86 9.49
C ASP A 235 -4.50 -30.78 7.99
N ILE A 236 -4.79 -31.84 7.26
CA ILE A 236 -4.62 -31.86 5.81
C ILE A 236 -5.40 -30.73 5.16
N LEU A 237 -6.68 -30.56 5.54
CA LEU A 237 -7.56 -29.52 5.01
C LEU A 237 -6.99 -28.12 5.23
N GLN A 238 -6.58 -27.76 6.48
CA GLN A 238 -6.05 -26.41 6.73
C GLN A 238 -4.77 -26.13 5.94
N HIS A 239 -3.91 -27.14 5.72
CA HIS A 239 -2.70 -26.96 4.93
C HIS A 239 -2.96 -26.96 3.43
N LEU A 240 -4.03 -27.60 2.93
CA LEU A 240 -4.52 -27.46 1.57
C LEU A 240 -5.09 -26.06 1.29
N MET A 241 -5.63 -25.36 2.32
CA MET A 241 -6.07 -23.97 2.17
C MET A 241 -4.90 -23.02 1.89
N VAL A 242 -3.68 -23.34 2.35
CA VAL A 242 -2.47 -22.59 2.06
C VAL A 242 -2.03 -22.86 0.60
N GLY A 243 -2.02 -21.82 -0.21
CA GLY A 243 -1.75 -21.93 -1.65
C GLY A 243 -2.97 -22.34 -2.49
N SER A 244 -4.18 -22.39 -1.91
CA SER A 244 -5.41 -22.76 -2.64
C SER A 244 -5.96 -21.67 -3.56
N GLU A 245 -5.45 -20.44 -3.47
CA GLU A 245 -5.88 -19.29 -4.29
C GLU A 245 -7.41 -19.04 -4.23
N GLY A 246 -8.05 -19.39 -3.11
CA GLY A 246 -9.49 -19.25 -2.91
C GLY A 246 -10.36 -20.23 -3.70
N THR A 247 -9.78 -21.34 -4.19
CA THR A 247 -10.50 -22.37 -4.96
C THR A 247 -11.13 -23.48 -4.10
N LEU A 248 -10.75 -23.58 -2.80
CA LEU A 248 -11.22 -24.63 -1.89
C LEU A 248 -12.13 -24.10 -0.77
N GLY A 249 -12.12 -22.80 -0.50
CA GLY A 249 -12.90 -22.17 0.55
C GLY A 249 -12.45 -20.76 0.84
N PHE A 250 -12.93 -20.18 1.96
CA PHE A 250 -12.60 -18.85 2.43
C PHE A 250 -11.83 -18.90 3.76
N ILE A 251 -10.76 -18.12 3.88
CA ILE A 251 -9.96 -17.97 5.10
C ILE A 251 -10.38 -16.67 5.79
N ALA A 252 -10.95 -16.76 7.01
CA ALA A 252 -11.39 -15.60 7.78
C ALA A 252 -10.27 -14.98 8.62
N ASP A 253 -9.50 -15.81 9.29
CA ASP A 253 -8.30 -15.43 10.05
C ASP A 253 -7.32 -16.59 10.13
N VAL A 254 -6.07 -16.30 10.45
CA VAL A 254 -5.02 -17.30 10.64
C VAL A 254 -4.19 -17.00 11.88
N THR A 255 -3.70 -18.08 12.52
CA THR A 255 -2.65 -18.01 13.54
C THR A 255 -1.36 -18.54 12.94
N LEU A 256 -0.36 -17.67 12.87
CA LEU A 256 0.99 -17.98 12.38
C LEU A 256 1.98 -17.95 13.55
N ALA A 257 2.94 -18.86 13.56
CA ALA A 257 4.13 -18.71 14.39
C ALA A 257 4.87 -17.44 13.97
N THR A 258 5.34 -16.68 14.94
CA THR A 258 6.24 -15.55 14.68
C THR A 258 7.67 -16.05 14.49
N VAL A 259 8.45 -15.27 13.74
CA VAL A 259 9.88 -15.50 13.58
C VAL A 259 10.66 -14.34 14.17
N PRO A 260 11.83 -14.58 14.80
CA PRO A 260 12.65 -13.51 15.33
C PRO A 260 13.06 -12.52 14.25
N GLU A 261 13.08 -11.24 14.59
CA GLU A 261 13.63 -10.17 13.79
C GLU A 261 14.72 -9.43 14.59
N PRO A 262 15.96 -9.91 14.53
CA PRO A 262 17.07 -9.28 15.25
C PRO A 262 17.24 -7.81 14.83
N PRO A 263 17.42 -6.87 15.79
CA PRO A 263 17.33 -5.43 15.52
C PRO A 263 18.51 -4.87 14.72
N PHE A 264 19.67 -5.52 14.76
CA PHE A 264 20.86 -5.03 14.06
C PHE A 264 21.13 -5.80 12.78
N ALA A 265 21.42 -5.09 11.69
CA ALA A 265 21.68 -5.68 10.40
C ALA A 265 23.00 -5.14 9.80
N ALA A 266 23.69 -6.03 9.07
CA ALA A 266 24.76 -5.67 8.15
C ALA A 266 24.28 -5.92 6.72
N THR A 267 24.24 -4.88 5.89
CA THR A 267 23.73 -4.96 4.52
C THR A 267 24.80 -4.48 3.55
N LEU A 268 25.12 -5.33 2.57
CA LEU A 268 26.18 -5.08 1.58
C LEU A 268 25.61 -5.21 0.16
N LEU A 269 25.92 -4.26 -0.71
CA LEU A 269 25.72 -4.36 -2.16
C LEU A 269 27.06 -4.67 -2.81
N ALA A 270 27.17 -5.81 -3.51
CA ALA A 270 28.37 -6.24 -4.21
C ALA A 270 28.13 -6.30 -5.73
N GLY A 271 29.03 -5.73 -6.53
CA GLY A 271 28.95 -5.71 -7.99
C GLY A 271 29.92 -6.73 -8.61
N PHE A 272 29.45 -7.44 -9.65
CA PHE A 272 30.19 -8.47 -10.37
C PHE A 272 30.19 -8.22 -11.88
N ASP A 273 31.15 -8.85 -12.59
CA ASP A 273 31.31 -8.72 -14.04
C ASP A 273 30.25 -9.46 -14.84
N SER A 274 29.62 -10.47 -14.22
CA SER A 274 28.60 -11.31 -14.87
C SER A 274 27.65 -11.88 -13.84
N ILE A 275 26.48 -12.34 -14.31
CA ILE A 275 25.52 -13.08 -13.50
C ILE A 275 26.15 -14.37 -12.96
N ALA A 276 26.97 -15.07 -13.78
CA ALA A 276 27.66 -16.28 -13.36
C ALA A 276 28.57 -16.02 -12.15
N ALA A 277 29.42 -14.99 -12.22
CA ALA A 277 30.28 -14.59 -11.10
C ALA A 277 29.49 -14.19 -9.84
N ALA A 278 28.34 -13.55 -10.01
CA ALA A 278 27.44 -13.23 -8.89
C ALA A 278 26.86 -14.52 -8.28
N CYS A 279 26.41 -15.47 -9.09
CA CYS A 279 25.87 -16.76 -8.62
C CYS A 279 26.92 -17.60 -7.89
N ASP A 280 28.19 -17.61 -8.34
CA ASP A 280 29.28 -18.31 -7.67
C ASP A 280 29.57 -17.76 -6.26
N ALA A 281 29.25 -16.49 -6.01
CA ALA A 281 29.40 -15.85 -4.71
C ALA A 281 28.27 -16.17 -3.71
N ILE A 282 27.15 -16.77 -4.12
CA ILE A 282 25.96 -17.03 -3.27
C ILE A 282 26.34 -17.93 -2.08
N THR A 283 26.99 -19.08 -2.34
CA THR A 283 27.37 -20.03 -1.27
C THR A 283 28.34 -19.40 -0.27
N PRO A 284 29.44 -18.72 -0.68
CA PRO A 284 30.29 -17.99 0.25
C PRO A 284 29.57 -16.95 1.13
N PHE A 285 28.56 -16.25 0.61
CA PHE A 285 27.76 -15.33 1.41
C PHE A 285 26.79 -16.07 2.37
N ASP A 286 26.19 -17.16 1.94
CA ASP A 286 25.29 -17.96 2.78
C ASP A 286 26.07 -18.61 3.96
N ASP A 287 27.31 -19.05 3.75
CA ASP A 287 28.18 -19.60 4.78
C ASP A 287 28.50 -18.61 5.92
N VAL A 288 28.40 -17.30 5.67
CA VAL A 288 28.50 -16.25 6.71
C VAL A 288 27.20 -16.12 7.51
N GLY A 289 26.11 -16.77 7.08
CA GLY A 289 24.79 -16.69 7.70
C GLY A 289 23.92 -15.55 7.13
N ALA A 290 24.02 -15.28 5.83
CA ALA A 290 23.15 -14.31 5.16
C ALA A 290 21.69 -14.74 5.26
N VAL A 291 20.83 -13.83 5.73
CA VAL A 291 19.37 -14.05 5.79
C VAL A 291 18.69 -13.72 4.45
N ALA A 292 19.31 -12.88 3.63
CA ALA A 292 18.85 -12.56 2.28
C ALA A 292 20.05 -12.41 1.33
N ILE A 293 19.91 -12.93 0.11
CA ILE A 293 20.85 -12.74 -1.01
C ILE A 293 20.02 -12.49 -2.26
N GLU A 294 20.04 -11.24 -2.75
CA GLU A 294 19.19 -10.76 -3.83
C GLU A 294 20.01 -10.47 -5.10
N LEU A 295 19.73 -11.20 -6.19
CA LEU A 295 20.40 -11.01 -7.49
C LEU A 295 19.68 -9.93 -8.30
N MET A 296 20.45 -9.10 -9.00
CA MET A 296 19.98 -8.13 -10.00
C MET A 296 20.91 -8.17 -11.20
N ASP A 297 20.35 -8.37 -12.40
CA ASP A 297 21.10 -8.30 -13.67
C ASP A 297 21.35 -6.84 -14.11
N ASP A 298 22.13 -6.65 -15.16
CA ASP A 298 22.46 -5.33 -15.71
C ASP A 298 21.23 -4.55 -16.19
N ALA A 299 20.22 -5.24 -16.76
CA ALA A 299 19.00 -4.65 -17.25
C ALA A 299 18.14 -4.12 -16.08
N THR A 300 18.03 -4.90 -14.99
CA THR A 300 17.39 -4.49 -13.74
C THR A 300 18.09 -3.27 -13.14
N LEU A 301 19.42 -3.28 -13.05
CA LEU A 301 20.21 -2.17 -12.53
C LEU A 301 20.05 -0.90 -13.38
N ARG A 302 19.97 -1.02 -14.71
CA ARG A 302 19.66 0.11 -15.61
C ARG A 302 18.26 0.67 -15.37
N ALA A 303 17.26 -0.21 -15.19
CA ALA A 303 15.89 0.22 -14.91
C ALA A 303 15.80 0.96 -13.57
N ILE A 304 16.42 0.44 -12.51
CA ILE A 304 16.46 1.11 -11.20
C ILE A 304 17.14 2.48 -11.33
N ARG A 305 18.33 2.59 -11.94
CA ARG A 305 19.05 3.86 -12.15
C ARG A 305 18.22 4.92 -12.88
N ARG A 306 17.39 4.52 -13.84
CA ARG A 306 16.55 5.43 -14.61
C ARG A 306 15.43 6.08 -13.76
N TYR A 307 14.95 5.38 -12.73
CA TYR A 307 13.84 5.82 -11.89
C TYR A 307 14.22 6.12 -10.45
N ALA A 308 15.44 5.79 -10.02
CA ALA A 308 15.99 6.23 -8.74
C ALA A 308 15.99 7.77 -8.65
N SER A 309 15.71 8.29 -7.47
CA SER A 309 15.69 9.74 -7.28
C SER A 309 17.08 10.31 -7.50
N LYS A 310 17.19 11.51 -8.09
CA LYS A 310 18.48 12.19 -8.32
C LYS A 310 19.24 12.55 -7.03
N HIS A 311 18.65 12.29 -5.87
CA HIS A 311 19.24 12.56 -4.55
C HIS A 311 19.82 11.30 -3.88
N GLU A 312 19.83 10.16 -4.58
CA GLU A 312 20.40 8.93 -4.03
C GLU A 312 21.92 8.93 -4.21
N THR A 313 22.63 8.76 -3.09
CA THR A 313 24.10 8.85 -3.01
C THR A 313 24.80 7.53 -3.33
N ILE A 314 24.04 6.43 -3.48
CA ILE A 314 24.60 5.09 -3.71
C ILE A 314 24.81 4.87 -5.20
N ARG A 315 26.06 4.56 -5.58
CA ARG A 315 26.40 4.16 -6.93
C ARG A 315 26.05 2.68 -7.14
N LEU A 316 25.13 2.40 -8.09
CA LEU A 316 24.76 1.04 -8.43
C LEU A 316 25.79 0.39 -9.38
N PRO A 317 26.11 -0.91 -9.19
CA PRO A 317 26.98 -1.67 -10.09
C PRO A 317 26.49 -1.71 -11.55
N GLN A 318 27.39 -1.97 -12.49
CA GLN A 318 27.12 -1.86 -13.92
C GLN A 318 26.52 -3.12 -14.53
N CYS A 319 27.03 -4.32 -14.20
CA CYS A 319 26.73 -5.56 -14.88
C CYS A 319 25.78 -6.46 -14.09
N ALA A 320 26.21 -6.97 -12.92
CA ALA A 320 25.39 -7.77 -12.02
C ALA A 320 25.64 -7.35 -10.58
N ALA A 321 24.66 -7.55 -9.72
CA ALA A 321 24.81 -7.22 -8.30
C ALA A 321 24.13 -8.25 -7.40
N LEU A 322 24.73 -8.44 -6.21
CA LEU A 322 24.09 -9.09 -5.07
C LEU A 322 23.86 -8.06 -3.96
N LEU A 323 22.64 -7.98 -3.43
CA LEU A 323 22.33 -7.33 -2.16
C LEU A 323 22.26 -8.42 -1.09
N VAL A 324 23.13 -8.33 -0.08
CA VAL A 324 23.27 -9.35 0.96
C VAL A 324 23.02 -8.73 2.32
N GLU A 325 22.22 -9.42 3.16
CA GLU A 325 21.96 -8.97 4.53
C GLU A 325 22.21 -10.09 5.54
N CYS A 326 22.94 -9.76 6.62
CA CYS A 326 23.03 -10.56 7.85
C CYS A 326 22.37 -9.80 9.00
N ARG A 327 21.83 -10.52 10.01
CA ARG A 327 21.19 -9.91 11.19
C ARG A 327 21.74 -10.49 12.49
N SER A 328 21.73 -9.67 13.56
CA SER A 328 22.17 -10.06 14.91
C SER A 328 21.36 -9.35 15.97
N ALA A 329 21.22 -9.99 17.14
CA ALA A 329 20.72 -9.35 18.35
C ALA A 329 21.77 -8.46 19.03
N ASP A 330 23.05 -8.64 18.72
CA ASP A 330 24.19 -7.88 19.23
C ASP A 330 24.75 -6.92 18.15
N PRO A 331 24.88 -5.62 18.45
CA PRO A 331 25.40 -4.62 17.51
C PRO A 331 26.87 -4.85 17.12
N GLU A 332 27.72 -5.35 18.03
CA GLU A 332 29.12 -5.68 17.72
C GLU A 332 29.19 -6.82 16.72
N ARG A 333 28.41 -7.88 16.98
CA ARG A 333 28.31 -9.02 16.07
C ARG A 333 27.79 -8.60 14.69
N ALA A 334 26.85 -7.67 14.61
CA ALA A 334 26.39 -7.13 13.32
C ALA A 334 27.52 -6.40 12.57
N ARG A 335 28.39 -5.64 13.25
CA ARG A 335 29.57 -5.02 12.62
C ARG A 335 30.58 -6.05 12.14
N GLU A 336 30.88 -7.07 12.94
CA GLU A 336 31.73 -8.20 12.53
C GLU A 336 31.20 -8.87 11.26
N LEU A 337 29.90 -9.17 11.21
CA LEU A 337 29.26 -9.74 10.03
C LEU A 337 29.44 -8.83 8.81
N GLY A 338 29.33 -7.52 8.97
CA GLY A 338 29.59 -6.56 7.90
C GLY A 338 31.01 -6.65 7.35
N VAL A 339 32.02 -6.77 8.23
CA VAL A 339 33.41 -6.98 7.81
C VAL A 339 33.59 -8.32 7.09
N MET A 340 32.93 -9.37 7.59
CA MET A 340 32.96 -10.69 6.95
C MET A 340 32.35 -10.65 5.55
N LEU A 341 31.18 -10.00 5.37
CA LEU A 341 30.55 -9.82 4.06
C LEU A 341 31.49 -9.08 3.08
N ALA A 342 32.15 -8.01 3.52
CA ALA A 342 33.10 -7.29 2.69
C ALA A 342 34.31 -8.16 2.26
N ARG A 343 34.83 -9.00 3.18
CA ARG A 343 35.89 -9.97 2.86
C ARG A 343 35.45 -11.04 1.87
N VAL A 344 34.21 -11.53 2.00
CA VAL A 344 33.63 -12.48 1.03
C VAL A 344 33.53 -11.83 -0.34
N ALA A 345 33.02 -10.60 -0.44
CA ALA A 345 32.95 -9.86 -1.69
C ALA A 345 34.31 -9.75 -2.39
N GLN A 346 35.36 -9.42 -1.61
CA GLN A 346 36.75 -9.37 -2.13
C GLN A 346 37.22 -10.73 -2.61
N ARG A 347 37.03 -11.80 -1.84
CA ARG A 347 37.45 -13.17 -2.20
C ARG A 347 36.76 -13.69 -3.45
N CYS A 348 35.50 -13.29 -3.65
CA CYS A 348 34.70 -13.64 -4.83
C CYS A 348 34.93 -12.68 -6.01
N ASN A 349 35.99 -11.86 -5.98
CA ASN A 349 36.36 -10.90 -7.03
C ASN A 349 35.22 -9.91 -7.37
N ALA A 350 34.46 -9.44 -6.37
CA ALA A 350 33.52 -8.35 -6.61
C ALA A 350 34.31 -7.09 -7.04
N ARG A 351 33.91 -6.46 -8.15
CA ARG A 351 34.56 -5.25 -8.69
C ARG A 351 34.40 -4.06 -7.75
N GLU A 352 33.28 -3.96 -7.12
CA GLU A 352 32.92 -2.91 -6.17
C GLU A 352 31.97 -3.47 -5.13
N HIS A 353 32.05 -2.93 -3.92
CA HIS A 353 31.06 -3.22 -2.90
C HIS A 353 30.80 -2.00 -2.04
N PHE A 354 29.57 -1.92 -1.52
CA PHE A 354 29.10 -0.86 -0.63
C PHE A 354 28.46 -1.48 0.61
N LEU A 355 29.08 -1.31 1.77
CA LEU A 355 28.53 -1.71 3.06
C LEU A 355 27.80 -0.52 3.67
N ALA A 356 26.50 -0.71 3.97
CA ALA A 356 25.68 0.34 4.60
C ALA A 356 26.22 0.68 6.00
N ALA A 357 26.53 1.94 6.24
CA ALA A 357 27.09 2.42 7.51
C ALA A 357 26.03 2.70 8.56
N ASN A 358 24.75 2.85 8.16
CA ASN A 358 23.65 3.22 9.03
C ASN A 358 22.31 2.73 8.46
N GLU A 359 21.25 2.81 9.29
CA GLU A 359 19.90 2.38 8.94
C GLU A 359 19.33 3.12 7.71
N ARG A 360 19.66 4.39 7.52
CA ARG A 360 19.19 5.16 6.36
C ARG A 360 19.74 4.60 5.04
N GLU A 361 21.03 4.24 5.00
CA GLU A 361 21.65 3.64 3.82
C GLU A 361 21.12 2.23 3.59
N ARG A 362 20.95 1.44 4.65
CA ARG A 362 20.31 0.12 4.60
C ARG A 362 18.90 0.21 4.00
N ALA A 363 18.08 1.09 4.55
CA ALA A 363 16.71 1.30 4.07
C ALA A 363 16.68 1.74 2.60
N LEU A 364 17.65 2.56 2.16
CA LEU A 364 17.78 2.97 0.77
C LEU A 364 18.11 1.80 -0.15
N LEU A 365 19.06 0.93 0.21
CA LEU A 365 19.38 -0.28 -0.57
C LEU A 365 18.15 -1.18 -0.75
N TRP A 366 17.42 -1.44 0.34
CA TRP A 366 16.19 -2.22 0.29
C TRP A 366 15.07 -1.54 -0.51
N HIS A 367 14.96 -0.22 -0.41
CA HIS A 367 14.01 0.56 -1.22
C HIS A 367 14.29 0.39 -2.72
N LEU A 368 15.55 0.50 -3.14
CA LEU A 368 15.98 0.28 -4.52
C LEU A 368 15.65 -1.14 -4.99
N ARG A 369 15.96 -2.16 -4.18
CA ARG A 369 15.68 -3.57 -4.53
C ARG A 369 14.17 -3.86 -4.60
N LYS A 370 13.38 -3.42 -3.62
CA LYS A 370 11.91 -3.57 -3.63
C LYS A 370 11.25 -2.81 -4.79
N GLY A 371 11.86 -1.72 -5.22
CA GLY A 371 11.44 -0.94 -6.38
C GLY A 371 11.84 -1.52 -7.74
N ALA A 372 12.59 -2.62 -7.81
CA ALA A 372 13.09 -3.19 -9.06
C ALA A 372 11.96 -3.53 -10.05
N MET A 373 11.00 -4.38 -9.65
CA MET A 373 9.89 -4.79 -10.52
C MET A 373 9.03 -3.59 -11.01
N PRO A 374 8.57 -2.65 -10.17
CA PRO A 374 7.89 -1.45 -10.65
C PRO A 374 8.75 -0.58 -11.57
N SER A 375 10.06 -0.47 -11.34
CA SER A 375 10.97 0.31 -12.20
C SER A 375 11.09 -0.31 -13.59
N VAL A 376 11.20 -1.64 -13.66
CA VAL A 376 11.16 -2.41 -14.92
C VAL A 376 9.83 -2.21 -15.62
N GLY A 377 8.72 -2.36 -14.90
CA GLY A 377 7.39 -2.11 -15.47
C GLY A 377 7.20 -0.67 -15.99
N ALA A 378 7.84 0.32 -15.36
CA ALA A 378 7.83 1.69 -15.83
C ALA A 378 8.67 1.91 -17.10
N ALA A 379 9.68 1.07 -17.34
CA ALA A 379 10.52 1.11 -18.54
C ALA A 379 9.91 0.38 -19.74
N ARG A 380 8.78 -0.33 -19.56
CA ARG A 380 8.09 -1.10 -20.60
C ARG A 380 7.75 -0.25 -21.84
N ARG A 381 7.56 -0.92 -22.97
CA ARG A 381 7.07 -0.28 -24.19
C ARG A 381 5.68 0.33 -23.96
N PRO A 382 5.40 1.51 -24.55
CA PRO A 382 4.06 2.10 -24.45
C PRO A 382 2.96 1.12 -24.91
N SER A 383 1.83 1.14 -24.23
CA SER A 383 0.64 0.32 -24.51
C SER A 383 0.84 -1.21 -24.38
N SER A 384 2.03 -1.68 -23.95
CA SER A 384 2.28 -3.11 -23.70
C SER A 384 1.84 -3.54 -22.30
N ALA A 385 1.44 -4.80 -22.14
CA ALA A 385 1.32 -5.44 -20.83
C ALA A 385 2.72 -5.77 -20.30
N LEU A 386 2.87 -5.84 -18.97
CA LEU A 386 4.05 -6.38 -18.33
C LEU A 386 3.77 -7.84 -17.97
N ILE A 387 4.63 -8.72 -18.46
CA ILE A 387 4.73 -10.10 -17.98
C ILE A 387 5.72 -10.10 -16.83
N ASN A 388 5.35 -10.71 -15.72
CA ASN A 388 6.24 -10.93 -14.59
C ASN A 388 6.04 -12.35 -14.08
N GLU A 389 7.04 -13.19 -14.32
CA GLU A 389 7.08 -14.59 -13.98
C GLU A 389 8.09 -14.84 -12.88
N ASP A 390 7.93 -15.98 -12.21
CA ASP A 390 8.90 -16.47 -11.25
C ASP A 390 9.09 -17.97 -11.39
N VAL A 391 10.33 -18.40 -11.28
CA VAL A 391 10.74 -19.79 -11.35
C VAL A 391 11.71 -20.09 -10.21
N ALA A 392 11.83 -21.37 -9.86
CA ALA A 392 12.89 -21.79 -8.95
C ALA A 392 13.78 -22.85 -9.62
N PHE A 393 15.07 -22.71 -9.43
CA PHE A 393 16.09 -23.67 -9.91
C PHE A 393 16.87 -24.24 -8.72
N PRO A 394 17.37 -25.48 -8.84
CA PRO A 394 18.36 -25.99 -7.90
C PRO A 394 19.57 -25.03 -7.83
N ARG A 395 19.99 -24.69 -6.63
CA ARG A 395 21.01 -23.68 -6.36
C ARG A 395 22.33 -23.97 -7.10
N GLU A 396 22.71 -25.25 -7.18
CA GLU A 396 23.93 -25.71 -7.81
C GLU A 396 23.94 -25.48 -9.33
N GLN A 397 22.76 -25.32 -9.93
CA GLN A 397 22.58 -25.10 -11.36
C GLN A 397 22.21 -23.65 -11.70
N LEU A 398 22.06 -22.77 -10.69
CA LEU A 398 21.46 -21.46 -10.85
C LEU A 398 22.19 -20.60 -11.90
N ALA A 399 23.52 -20.56 -11.89
CA ALA A 399 24.31 -19.78 -12.84
C ALA A 399 24.02 -20.16 -14.29
N ARG A 400 23.96 -21.46 -14.57
CA ARG A 400 23.68 -21.99 -15.91
C ARG A 400 22.21 -21.76 -16.29
N ALA A 401 21.29 -22.04 -15.37
CA ALA A 401 19.85 -21.88 -15.60
C ALA A 401 19.47 -20.43 -15.91
N VAL A 402 20.02 -19.46 -15.17
CA VAL A 402 19.78 -18.03 -15.41
C VAL A 402 20.39 -17.57 -16.74
N THR A 403 21.57 -18.09 -17.12
CA THR A 403 22.20 -17.80 -18.42
C THR A 403 21.33 -18.33 -19.57
N ASP A 404 20.86 -19.58 -19.49
CA ASP A 404 20.01 -20.19 -20.50
C ASP A 404 18.63 -19.51 -20.59
N LEU A 405 18.06 -19.10 -19.44
CA LEU A 405 16.82 -18.31 -19.41
C LEU A 405 17.01 -16.95 -20.12
N GLY A 406 18.11 -16.26 -19.88
CA GLY A 406 18.45 -15.00 -20.55
C GLY A 406 18.60 -15.17 -22.06
N ALA A 407 19.28 -16.23 -22.52
CA ALA A 407 19.43 -16.58 -23.94
C ALA A 407 18.05 -16.87 -24.59
N MET A 408 17.22 -17.68 -23.93
CA MET A 408 15.87 -18.02 -24.40
C MET A 408 14.99 -16.77 -24.52
N LEU A 409 14.99 -15.86 -23.54
CA LEU A 409 14.26 -14.60 -23.61
C LEU A 409 14.68 -13.78 -24.84
N HIS A 410 15.98 -13.73 -25.13
CA HIS A 410 16.50 -13.03 -26.28
C HIS A 410 16.11 -13.71 -27.61
N GLU A 411 16.21 -15.03 -27.70
CA GLU A 411 15.84 -15.85 -28.90
C GLU A 411 14.36 -15.69 -29.25
N HIS A 412 13.47 -15.61 -28.23
CA HIS A 412 12.05 -15.35 -28.42
C HIS A 412 11.72 -13.85 -28.65
N GLY A 413 12.74 -12.98 -28.77
CA GLY A 413 12.58 -11.58 -29.13
C GLY A 413 12.15 -10.68 -27.97
N PHE A 414 12.36 -11.09 -26.71
CA PHE A 414 12.12 -10.31 -25.49
C PHE A 414 13.44 -9.68 -24.98
N ALA A 415 14.13 -8.95 -25.86
CA ALA A 415 15.42 -8.32 -25.56
C ALA A 415 15.36 -7.21 -24.47
N ASP A 416 14.15 -6.76 -24.10
CA ASP A 416 13.89 -5.84 -22.99
C ASP A 416 13.65 -6.56 -21.65
N ALA A 417 13.82 -7.88 -21.62
CA ALA A 417 13.67 -8.68 -20.43
C ALA A 417 14.74 -8.34 -19.38
N VAL A 418 14.36 -8.52 -18.13
CA VAL A 418 15.21 -8.36 -16.94
C VAL A 418 15.10 -9.59 -16.06
N ILE A 419 16.18 -9.92 -15.33
CA ILE A 419 16.22 -11.06 -14.40
C ILE A 419 16.72 -10.56 -13.05
N PHE A 420 15.96 -10.85 -12.00
CA PHE A 420 16.30 -10.56 -10.60
C PHE A 420 15.66 -11.60 -9.69
N GLY A 421 16.09 -11.72 -8.45
CA GLY A 421 15.39 -12.67 -7.57
C GLY A 421 16.14 -13.01 -6.29
N HIS A 422 15.56 -13.95 -5.56
CA HIS A 422 16.02 -14.46 -4.27
C HIS A 422 17.02 -15.59 -4.50
N ALA A 423 18.27 -15.20 -4.76
CA ALA A 423 19.31 -16.12 -5.22
C ALA A 423 19.65 -17.20 -4.19
N ARG A 424 19.52 -16.89 -2.90
CA ARG A 424 19.70 -17.85 -1.80
C ARG A 424 18.83 -19.09 -1.97
N ASP A 425 17.58 -18.88 -2.41
CA ASP A 425 16.57 -19.94 -2.56
C ASP A 425 16.47 -20.46 -3.99
N GLY A 426 17.32 -19.99 -4.91
CA GLY A 426 17.23 -20.32 -6.34
C GLY A 426 16.01 -19.73 -7.05
N ASN A 427 15.26 -18.83 -6.40
CA ASN A 427 14.04 -18.25 -6.93
C ASN A 427 14.34 -17.00 -7.75
N MET A 428 14.07 -17.08 -9.04
CA MET A 428 14.32 -16.02 -10.01
C MET A 428 13.04 -15.48 -10.60
N HIS A 429 12.93 -14.16 -10.61
CA HIS A 429 11.89 -13.43 -11.33
C HIS A 429 12.45 -12.93 -12.66
N PHE A 430 11.60 -12.90 -13.66
CA PHE A 430 11.92 -12.19 -14.88
C PHE A 430 10.70 -11.44 -15.42
N ALA A 431 10.94 -10.31 -16.08
CA ALA A 431 9.87 -9.48 -16.58
C ALA A 431 10.21 -8.91 -17.97
N PHE A 432 9.19 -8.81 -18.85
CA PHE A 432 9.33 -8.26 -20.20
C PHE A 432 8.01 -7.65 -20.68
N SER A 433 8.09 -6.87 -21.76
CA SER A 433 6.93 -6.22 -22.39
C SER A 433 6.25 -7.13 -23.41
N LEU A 434 4.93 -7.33 -23.29
CA LEU A 434 4.11 -8.07 -24.24
C LEU A 434 3.09 -7.17 -24.93
N ASN A 435 3.13 -7.13 -26.26
CA ASN A 435 2.11 -6.52 -27.10
C ASN A 435 1.17 -7.60 -27.66
N SER A 436 -0.06 -7.21 -28.03
CA SER A 436 -1.06 -8.14 -28.56
C SER A 436 -0.67 -8.81 -29.89
N ASP A 437 0.24 -8.21 -30.66
CA ASP A 437 0.80 -8.73 -31.91
C ASP A 437 1.87 -9.83 -31.72
N ARG A 438 2.22 -10.15 -30.46
CA ARG A 438 3.28 -11.11 -30.10
C ARG A 438 2.76 -12.31 -29.30
N LEU A 439 1.47 -12.60 -29.33
CA LEU A 439 0.88 -13.69 -28.56
C LEU A 439 1.41 -15.06 -28.93
N GLU A 440 1.61 -15.34 -30.21
CA GLU A 440 2.20 -16.61 -30.68
C GLU A 440 3.63 -16.80 -30.18
N ARG A 441 4.43 -15.71 -30.13
CA ARG A 441 5.79 -15.78 -29.57
C ARG A 441 5.77 -16.00 -28.05
N TYR A 442 4.77 -15.42 -27.37
CA TYR A 442 4.60 -15.63 -25.94
C TYR A 442 4.17 -17.07 -25.65
N GLU A 443 3.26 -17.66 -26.43
CA GLU A 443 2.88 -19.07 -26.33
C GLU A 443 4.12 -19.96 -26.49
N ALA A 444 4.87 -19.79 -27.59
CA ALA A 444 6.10 -20.56 -27.85
C ALA A 444 7.17 -20.39 -26.75
N PHE A 445 7.31 -19.18 -26.22
CA PHE A 445 8.22 -18.92 -25.10
C PHE A 445 7.78 -19.68 -23.84
N MET A 446 6.47 -19.67 -23.50
CA MET A 446 5.96 -20.34 -22.31
C MET A 446 6.13 -21.86 -22.39
N ASP A 447 5.93 -22.45 -23.55
CA ASP A 447 6.17 -23.88 -23.78
C ASP A 447 7.66 -24.21 -23.63
N ALA A 448 8.56 -23.41 -24.23
CA ALA A 448 10.00 -23.57 -24.08
C ALA A 448 10.46 -23.36 -22.62
N LEU A 449 9.86 -22.38 -21.89
CA LEU A 449 10.13 -22.13 -20.49
C LEU A 449 9.77 -23.35 -19.63
N ALA A 450 8.60 -23.94 -19.87
CA ALA A 450 8.16 -25.11 -19.13
C ALA A 450 9.13 -26.28 -19.32
N THR A 451 9.58 -26.52 -20.53
CA THR A 451 10.62 -27.54 -20.84
C THR A 451 11.97 -27.20 -20.18
N LEU A 452 12.42 -25.94 -20.26
CA LEU A 452 13.68 -25.54 -19.63
C LEU A 452 13.65 -25.75 -18.13
N VAL A 453 12.60 -25.28 -17.47
CA VAL A 453 12.52 -25.30 -16.00
C VAL A 453 12.30 -26.70 -15.48
N VAL A 454 11.32 -27.44 -16.02
CA VAL A 454 10.89 -28.73 -15.46
C VAL A 454 11.79 -29.88 -15.91
N GLU A 455 12.05 -29.98 -17.23
CA GLU A 455 12.69 -31.14 -17.81
C GLU A 455 14.22 -31.02 -17.78
N ARG A 456 14.77 -29.83 -18.06
CA ARG A 456 16.22 -29.65 -18.14
C ARG A 456 16.87 -29.38 -16.78
N TYR A 457 16.20 -28.56 -15.93
CA TYR A 457 16.75 -28.10 -14.65
C TYR A 457 16.06 -28.67 -13.42
N ASP A 458 15.01 -29.48 -13.57
CA ASP A 458 14.25 -30.07 -12.47
C ASP A 458 13.77 -29.04 -11.43
N GLY A 459 13.34 -27.87 -11.97
CA GLY A 459 12.93 -26.70 -11.22
C GLY A 459 11.42 -26.62 -10.97
N SER A 460 10.98 -25.45 -10.53
CA SER A 460 9.57 -25.11 -10.35
C SER A 460 9.17 -23.93 -11.23
N LEU A 461 8.03 -24.06 -11.93
CA LEU A 461 7.46 -23.02 -12.78
C LEU A 461 6.84 -21.85 -12.00
N LYS A 462 6.55 -22.04 -10.70
CA LYS A 462 6.13 -20.99 -9.78
C LYS A 462 6.74 -21.21 -8.41
N ALA A 463 7.60 -20.30 -8.03
CA ALA A 463 8.26 -20.35 -6.73
C ALA A 463 7.37 -19.76 -5.62
N GLU A 464 6.80 -18.56 -5.84
CA GLU A 464 6.04 -17.82 -4.81
C GLU A 464 4.79 -17.08 -5.33
N HIS A 465 4.61 -16.90 -6.67
CA HIS A 465 3.46 -16.15 -7.20
C HIS A 465 2.20 -16.99 -7.37
N SER A 466 2.24 -18.26 -7.03
CA SER A 466 1.20 -19.27 -7.19
C SER A 466 0.80 -19.53 -8.64
N THR A 467 0.03 -20.59 -8.88
CA THR A 467 -0.32 -21.07 -10.22
C THR A 467 -1.07 -20.01 -11.04
N GLY A 468 -2.13 -19.44 -10.48
CA GLY A 468 -2.99 -18.48 -11.18
C GLY A 468 -3.59 -19.01 -12.46
N ARG A 469 -3.97 -18.08 -13.34
CA ARG A 469 -4.48 -18.39 -14.69
C ARG A 469 -3.36 -18.70 -15.68
N ASN A 470 -2.18 -18.10 -15.50
CA ASN A 470 -1.13 -18.22 -16.50
C ASN A 470 -0.36 -19.55 -16.45
N MET A 471 -0.25 -20.20 -15.29
CA MET A 471 0.45 -21.47 -15.15
C MET A 471 -0.48 -22.69 -15.02
N ALA A 472 -1.79 -22.50 -14.84
CA ALA A 472 -2.75 -23.60 -14.80
C ALA A 472 -2.65 -24.55 -16.01
N PRO A 473 -2.40 -24.10 -17.26
CA PRO A 473 -2.20 -24.98 -18.41
C PRO A 473 -0.97 -25.90 -18.31
N TYR A 474 0.04 -25.52 -17.52
CA TYR A 474 1.33 -26.22 -17.38
C TYR A 474 1.43 -27.11 -16.14
N LEU A 475 0.32 -27.24 -15.38
CA LEU A 475 0.31 -27.98 -14.12
C LEU A 475 0.71 -29.45 -14.28
N GLU A 476 0.19 -30.12 -15.33
CA GLU A 476 0.51 -31.52 -15.61
C GLU A 476 1.98 -31.72 -16.00
N GLN A 477 2.60 -30.76 -16.70
CA GLN A 477 4.03 -30.83 -17.04
C GLN A 477 4.88 -30.72 -15.75
N GLN A 478 4.46 -29.86 -14.79
CA GLN A 478 5.17 -29.71 -13.49
C GLN A 478 5.04 -30.96 -12.60
N TRP A 479 3.82 -31.53 -12.51
CA TRP A 479 3.49 -32.52 -11.48
C TRP A 479 3.28 -33.96 -12.03
N GLY A 480 3.15 -34.11 -13.35
CA GLY A 480 2.76 -35.37 -13.97
C GLY A 480 1.26 -35.69 -13.85
N ALA A 481 0.79 -36.65 -14.62
CA ALA A 481 -0.65 -36.96 -14.72
C ALA A 481 -1.25 -37.47 -13.40
N LYS A 482 -0.53 -38.31 -12.62
CA LYS A 482 -1.03 -38.84 -11.33
C LYS A 482 -1.30 -37.73 -10.31
N ALA A 483 -0.32 -36.89 -10.04
CA ALA A 483 -0.46 -35.80 -9.05
C ALA A 483 -1.53 -34.78 -9.50
N THR A 484 -1.60 -34.47 -10.81
CA THR A 484 -2.63 -33.59 -11.36
C THR A 484 -4.02 -34.19 -11.20
N ALA A 485 -4.19 -35.50 -11.42
CA ALA A 485 -5.47 -36.18 -11.16
C ALA A 485 -5.90 -36.12 -9.68
N ILE A 486 -4.95 -36.26 -8.74
CA ILE A 486 -5.20 -36.05 -7.30
C ILE A 486 -5.69 -34.61 -7.04
N MET A 487 -5.05 -33.59 -7.62
CA MET A 487 -5.46 -32.19 -7.47
C MET A 487 -6.90 -31.94 -7.98
N TRP A 488 -7.28 -32.57 -9.09
CA TRP A 488 -8.67 -32.50 -9.57
C TRP A 488 -9.64 -33.17 -8.60
N ARG A 489 -9.30 -34.33 -8.03
CA ARG A 489 -10.13 -34.99 -6.98
C ARG A 489 -10.24 -34.13 -5.73
N ILE A 490 -9.17 -33.47 -5.31
CA ILE A 490 -9.26 -32.50 -4.19
C ILE A 490 -10.26 -31.40 -4.53
N LYS A 491 -10.17 -30.79 -5.72
CA LYS A 491 -11.12 -29.76 -6.15
C LYS A 491 -12.56 -30.26 -6.15
N GLU A 492 -12.81 -31.45 -6.67
CA GLU A 492 -14.15 -32.06 -6.69
C GLU A 492 -14.70 -32.37 -5.31
N LEU A 493 -13.84 -32.72 -4.33
CA LEU A 493 -14.26 -32.92 -2.93
C LEU A 493 -14.71 -31.64 -2.26
N PHE A 494 -14.02 -30.51 -2.50
CA PHE A 494 -14.33 -29.21 -1.88
C PHE A 494 -15.40 -28.42 -2.66
N ASP A 495 -15.39 -28.51 -3.96
CA ASP A 495 -16.20 -27.68 -4.87
C ASP A 495 -16.60 -28.46 -6.13
N PRO A 496 -17.54 -29.42 -6.02
CA PRO A 496 -17.94 -30.28 -7.13
C PRO A 496 -18.59 -29.53 -8.28
N GLU A 497 -19.15 -28.35 -8.07
CA GLU A 497 -19.81 -27.52 -9.08
C GLU A 497 -18.86 -26.45 -9.69
N HIS A 498 -17.57 -26.40 -9.27
CA HIS A 498 -16.59 -25.41 -9.70
C HIS A 498 -17.05 -23.95 -9.54
N LEU A 499 -17.59 -23.62 -8.36
CA LEU A 499 -18.10 -22.30 -8.02
C LEU A 499 -17.05 -21.36 -7.40
N LEU A 500 -15.93 -21.89 -6.91
CA LEU A 500 -14.89 -21.11 -6.25
C LEU A 500 -13.71 -20.86 -7.19
N ASN A 501 -13.46 -19.60 -7.49
CA ASN A 501 -12.35 -19.08 -8.28
C ASN A 501 -12.01 -19.92 -9.53
N ARG A 502 -12.97 -19.99 -10.42
CA ARG A 502 -12.93 -20.82 -11.62
C ARG A 502 -11.71 -20.52 -12.51
N ASP A 503 -11.13 -21.56 -13.09
CA ASP A 503 -9.98 -21.50 -14.01
C ASP A 503 -8.71 -20.90 -13.35
N VAL A 504 -8.60 -21.02 -12.03
CA VAL A 504 -7.40 -20.71 -11.26
C VAL A 504 -6.91 -21.99 -10.59
N VAL A 505 -5.60 -22.20 -10.49
CA VAL A 505 -4.92 -23.45 -10.09
C VAL A 505 -5.12 -24.57 -11.10
N LEU A 506 -6.35 -24.92 -11.43
CA LEU A 506 -6.75 -26.01 -12.32
C LEU A 506 -7.59 -25.46 -13.48
N SER A 507 -7.20 -25.80 -14.71
CA SER A 507 -7.99 -25.49 -15.90
C SER A 507 -7.88 -26.59 -16.95
N ARG A 508 -8.97 -26.82 -17.69
CA ARG A 508 -8.97 -27.71 -18.87
C ARG A 508 -8.63 -26.95 -20.18
N ASP A 509 -8.55 -25.62 -20.11
CA ASP A 509 -8.22 -24.76 -21.23
C ASP A 509 -6.70 -24.58 -21.33
N ARG A 510 -6.08 -25.29 -22.24
CA ARG A 510 -4.63 -25.20 -22.47
C ARG A 510 -4.14 -23.84 -22.97
N LYS A 511 -5.05 -22.98 -23.48
CA LYS A 511 -4.75 -21.62 -23.96
C LYS A 511 -5.24 -20.52 -23.00
N LEU A 512 -5.56 -20.87 -21.76
CA LEU A 512 -6.08 -19.93 -20.76
C LEU A 512 -5.13 -18.75 -20.55
N HIS A 513 -3.82 -18.99 -20.52
CA HIS A 513 -2.77 -17.98 -20.34
C HIS A 513 -2.72 -16.92 -21.44
N LEU A 514 -3.31 -17.19 -22.63
CA LEU A 514 -3.38 -16.26 -23.76
C LEU A 514 -4.68 -15.44 -23.79
N ARG A 515 -5.64 -15.74 -22.89
CA ARG A 515 -6.97 -15.10 -22.90
C ARG A 515 -7.07 -13.94 -21.93
N ASN A 516 -7.85 -12.93 -22.32
CA ASN A 516 -8.17 -11.77 -21.47
C ASN A 516 -6.94 -10.94 -21.07
N ILE A 517 -5.91 -10.91 -21.91
CA ILE A 517 -4.74 -10.08 -21.71
C ILE A 517 -5.17 -8.61 -21.83
N LYS A 518 -4.83 -7.82 -20.82
CA LYS A 518 -5.20 -6.41 -20.77
C LYS A 518 -4.41 -5.58 -21.76
N THR A 519 -5.11 -4.68 -22.44
CA THR A 519 -4.50 -3.60 -23.20
C THR A 519 -4.35 -2.38 -22.29
N LEU A 520 -3.25 -1.65 -22.42
CA LEU A 520 -2.95 -0.47 -21.62
C LEU A 520 -2.90 0.78 -22.52
N PRO A 521 -4.06 1.28 -23.02
CA PRO A 521 -4.07 2.46 -23.87
C PRO A 521 -3.51 3.67 -23.12
N GLN A 522 -2.86 4.55 -23.85
CA GLN A 522 -2.31 5.79 -23.28
C GLN A 522 -3.45 6.74 -22.91
N VAL A 523 -3.44 7.24 -21.68
CA VAL A 523 -4.48 8.14 -21.17
C VAL A 523 -3.94 9.49 -20.72
N HIS A 524 -2.73 9.55 -20.19
CA HIS A 524 -2.06 10.76 -19.79
C HIS A 524 -0.59 10.50 -19.42
N PRO A 525 0.39 11.34 -19.85
CA PRO A 525 1.84 11.09 -19.61
C PRO A 525 2.22 10.86 -18.14
N LEU A 526 1.52 11.46 -17.18
CA LEU A 526 1.77 11.28 -15.75
C LEU A 526 1.56 9.85 -15.27
N VAL A 527 0.74 9.04 -15.95
CA VAL A 527 0.33 7.71 -15.47
C VAL A 527 0.67 6.56 -16.42
N GLU A 528 1.29 6.85 -17.56
CA GLU A 528 1.66 5.81 -18.54
C GLU A 528 2.55 4.71 -17.94
N ARG A 529 3.39 5.05 -16.97
CA ARG A 529 4.27 4.10 -16.28
C ARG A 529 3.54 3.18 -15.30
N CYS A 530 2.24 3.37 -15.05
CA CYS A 530 1.49 2.57 -14.08
C CYS A 530 1.32 1.12 -14.55
N ILE A 531 1.75 0.17 -13.72
CA ILE A 531 1.58 -1.28 -13.91
C ILE A 531 0.42 -1.87 -13.10
N GLU A 532 -0.37 -1.03 -12.43
CA GLU A 532 -1.55 -1.42 -11.63
C GLU A 532 -1.23 -2.32 -10.42
N CYS A 533 -0.03 -2.22 -9.84
CA CYS A 533 0.45 -3.06 -8.72
C CYS A 533 -0.29 -2.86 -7.38
N GLY A 534 -1.01 -1.74 -7.17
CA GLY A 534 -1.83 -1.52 -5.98
C GLY A 534 -1.15 -0.86 -4.76
N PHE A 535 0.18 -0.64 -4.76
CA PHE A 535 0.89 -0.06 -3.61
C PHE A 535 0.33 1.30 -3.14
N CYS A 536 -0.22 2.09 -4.06
CA CYS A 536 -0.78 3.41 -3.77
C CYS A 536 -2.15 3.37 -3.05
N GLU A 537 -2.83 2.22 -2.99
CA GLU A 537 -4.18 2.13 -2.43
C GLU A 537 -4.19 2.29 -0.91
N ARG A 538 -3.17 1.77 -0.22
CA ARG A 538 -3.07 1.80 1.25
C ARG A 538 -3.05 3.19 1.87
N VAL A 539 -2.57 4.20 1.13
CA VAL A 539 -2.42 5.58 1.61
C VAL A 539 -3.49 6.53 1.07
N CYS A 540 -4.42 6.03 0.26
CA CYS A 540 -5.42 6.88 -0.39
C CYS A 540 -6.65 7.04 0.50
N PRO A 541 -7.05 8.28 0.86
CA PRO A 541 -8.20 8.55 1.73
C PRO A 541 -9.55 8.16 1.09
N SER A 542 -9.63 7.97 -0.23
CA SER A 542 -10.86 7.56 -0.91
C SER A 542 -10.89 6.09 -1.33
N ALA A 543 -9.82 5.31 -1.03
CA ALA A 543 -9.81 3.88 -1.33
C ALA A 543 -10.85 3.14 -0.45
N GLY A 544 -11.77 2.43 -1.08
CA GLY A 544 -12.88 1.77 -0.40
C GLY A 544 -14.16 2.62 -0.29
N LEU A 545 -14.05 3.95 -0.31
CA LEU A 545 -15.20 4.86 -0.41
C LEU A 545 -15.67 5.02 -1.86
N THR A 546 -14.74 5.33 -2.75
CA THR A 546 -14.94 5.50 -4.19
C THR A 546 -13.77 4.86 -4.94
N LEU A 547 -13.05 5.60 -5.79
CA LEU A 547 -11.91 5.06 -6.53
C LEU A 547 -10.58 5.33 -5.82
N SER A 548 -9.73 4.31 -5.77
CA SER A 548 -8.31 4.41 -5.41
C SER A 548 -7.47 4.98 -6.57
N PRO A 549 -6.18 5.31 -6.37
CA PRO A 549 -5.31 5.78 -7.44
C PRO A 549 -5.17 4.78 -8.59
N ARG A 550 -4.99 3.47 -8.30
CA ARG A 550 -4.98 2.40 -9.31
C ARG A 550 -6.30 2.36 -10.08
N GLN A 551 -7.42 2.33 -9.38
CA GLN A 551 -8.75 2.24 -9.97
C GLN A 551 -9.08 3.44 -10.86
N ARG A 552 -8.63 4.66 -10.49
CA ARG A 552 -8.74 5.84 -11.36
C ARG A 552 -8.08 5.62 -12.71
N ILE A 553 -6.88 5.04 -12.72
CA ILE A 553 -6.13 4.77 -13.95
C ILE A 553 -6.82 3.66 -14.75
N VAL A 554 -7.24 2.57 -14.10
CA VAL A 554 -7.95 1.45 -14.76
C VAL A 554 -9.23 1.94 -15.45
N VAL A 555 -10.04 2.76 -14.76
CA VAL A 555 -11.27 3.32 -15.34
C VAL A 555 -10.97 4.27 -16.50
N LEU A 556 -9.94 5.12 -16.41
CA LEU A 556 -9.55 6.00 -17.52
C LEU A 556 -9.08 5.21 -18.74
N ARG A 557 -8.35 4.12 -18.54
CA ARG A 557 -7.97 3.21 -19.63
C ARG A 557 -9.19 2.54 -20.26
N GLN A 558 -10.20 2.20 -19.47
CA GLN A 558 -11.45 1.67 -20.03
C GLN A 558 -12.25 2.74 -20.79
N ILE A 559 -12.30 3.97 -20.30
CA ILE A 559 -12.89 5.11 -21.00
C ILE A 559 -12.22 5.28 -22.38
N GLU A 560 -10.89 5.17 -22.43
CA GLU A 560 -10.16 5.28 -23.71
C GLU A 560 -10.43 4.09 -24.63
N ARG A 561 -10.51 2.85 -24.10
CA ARG A 561 -10.93 1.68 -24.89
C ARG A 561 -12.32 1.84 -25.50
N CYS A 562 -13.29 2.28 -24.71
CA CYS A 562 -14.65 2.55 -25.20
C CYS A 562 -14.66 3.64 -26.29
N ARG A 563 -13.78 4.66 -26.16
CA ARG A 563 -13.66 5.71 -27.17
C ARG A 563 -13.08 5.16 -28.48
N ILE A 564 -12.02 4.35 -28.41
CA ILE A 564 -11.38 3.71 -29.59
C ILE A 564 -12.34 2.70 -30.24
N ALA A 565 -13.10 1.94 -29.44
CA ALA A 565 -14.07 0.96 -29.93
C ALA A 565 -15.40 1.56 -30.40
N GLY A 566 -15.66 2.84 -30.14
CA GLY A 566 -16.93 3.49 -30.50
C GLY A 566 -18.12 3.10 -29.59
N GLU A 567 -17.86 2.58 -28.39
CA GLU A 567 -18.88 2.17 -27.41
C GLU A 567 -19.44 3.38 -26.64
N LEU A 568 -20.23 4.21 -27.34
CA LEU A 568 -20.67 5.52 -26.86
C LEU A 568 -21.50 5.49 -25.59
N ASP A 569 -22.32 4.47 -25.35
CA ASP A 569 -23.18 4.38 -24.16
C ASP A 569 -22.33 4.05 -22.90
N ALA A 570 -21.43 3.06 -23.00
CA ALA A 570 -20.49 2.76 -21.94
C ALA A 570 -19.57 3.96 -21.63
N LEU A 571 -19.09 4.64 -22.68
CA LEU A 571 -18.29 5.86 -22.56
C LEU A 571 -19.00 6.95 -21.76
N ARG A 572 -20.27 7.28 -22.10
CA ARG A 572 -21.05 8.30 -21.40
C ARG A 572 -21.29 7.95 -19.92
N VAL A 573 -21.62 6.69 -19.64
CA VAL A 573 -21.82 6.23 -18.26
C VAL A 573 -20.54 6.37 -17.44
N LEU A 574 -19.42 5.86 -17.98
CA LEU A 574 -18.14 5.91 -17.27
C LEU A 574 -17.65 7.35 -17.05
N GLU A 575 -17.74 8.24 -18.04
CA GLU A 575 -17.33 9.65 -17.89
C GLU A 575 -18.19 10.40 -16.87
N ARG A 576 -19.52 10.15 -16.85
CA ARG A 576 -20.42 10.72 -15.86
C ARG A 576 -20.07 10.30 -14.46
N ASP A 577 -19.92 8.99 -14.23
CA ASP A 577 -19.73 8.41 -12.89
C ASP A 577 -18.30 8.65 -12.37
N TYR A 578 -17.31 8.68 -13.27
CA TYR A 578 -15.92 9.01 -12.94
C TYR A 578 -15.78 10.43 -12.37
N ARG A 579 -16.67 11.35 -12.76
CA ARG A 579 -16.65 12.74 -12.27
C ARG A 579 -16.69 12.82 -10.75
N TYR A 580 -17.62 12.15 -10.12
CA TYR A 580 -17.70 12.09 -8.65
C TYR A 580 -16.61 11.17 -8.09
N ALA A 581 -16.60 9.91 -8.48
CA ALA A 581 -15.77 8.88 -7.87
C ALA A 581 -14.26 9.05 -8.15
N GLY A 582 -13.89 9.52 -9.34
CA GLY A 582 -12.50 9.69 -9.74
C GLY A 582 -11.92 11.07 -9.45
N GLU A 583 -12.73 12.14 -9.63
CA GLU A 583 -12.21 13.49 -9.53
C GLU A 583 -12.65 14.20 -8.25
N GLU A 584 -13.96 14.22 -7.90
CA GLU A 584 -14.41 15.01 -6.74
C GLU A 584 -13.91 14.46 -5.40
N THR A 585 -13.87 13.14 -5.23
CA THR A 585 -13.38 12.48 -4.00
C THR A 585 -11.86 12.32 -3.93
N CYS A 586 -11.10 12.71 -4.92
CA CYS A 586 -9.63 12.74 -4.83
C CYS A 586 -9.18 13.92 -3.97
N ALA A 587 -8.46 13.64 -2.87
CA ALA A 587 -7.87 14.68 -2.02
C ALA A 587 -6.71 15.45 -2.71
N ALA A 588 -6.11 14.89 -3.74
CA ALA A 588 -4.89 15.39 -4.40
C ALA A 588 -3.76 15.71 -3.37
N ASP A 589 -3.68 14.89 -2.33
CA ASP A 589 -2.72 15.03 -1.22
C ASP A 589 -1.28 14.62 -1.63
N GLY A 590 -1.15 13.76 -2.64
CA GLY A 590 0.12 13.27 -3.18
C GLY A 590 0.77 12.15 -2.36
N LEU A 591 0.10 11.56 -1.36
CA LEU A 591 0.62 10.39 -0.65
C LEU A 591 0.76 9.17 -1.57
N CYS A 592 -0.13 9.05 -2.56
CA CYS A 592 -0.03 7.99 -3.57
C CYS A 592 1.30 8.02 -4.34
N MET A 593 1.91 9.19 -4.53
CA MET A 593 3.24 9.34 -5.14
C MET A 593 4.34 8.77 -4.22
N LEU A 594 4.25 9.02 -2.91
CA LEU A 594 5.23 8.53 -1.94
C LEU A 594 5.17 7.00 -1.80
N ALA A 595 3.97 6.43 -1.90
CA ALA A 595 3.77 4.98 -1.87
C ALA A 595 4.07 4.29 -3.22
N CYS A 596 4.15 5.06 -4.31
CA CYS A 596 4.42 4.51 -5.64
C CYS A 596 5.93 4.35 -5.88
N PRO A 597 6.42 3.14 -6.14
CA PRO A 597 7.85 2.91 -6.38
C PRO A 597 8.44 3.71 -7.56
N VAL A 598 7.58 4.13 -8.50
CA VAL A 598 7.99 4.94 -9.66
C VAL A 598 7.45 6.37 -9.62
N GLY A 599 6.99 6.81 -8.46
CA GLY A 599 6.65 8.20 -8.19
C GLY A 599 5.42 8.76 -8.93
N ILE A 600 4.41 7.94 -9.23
CA ILE A 600 3.19 8.40 -9.93
C ILE A 600 2.27 9.14 -8.97
N ASP A 601 2.03 10.43 -9.25
CA ASP A 601 1.06 11.28 -8.54
C ASP A 601 -0.28 11.34 -9.30
N THR A 602 -1.24 10.48 -8.94
CA THR A 602 -2.60 10.54 -9.52
C THR A 602 -3.38 11.76 -9.07
N GLY A 603 -2.95 12.44 -8.00
CA GLY A 603 -3.48 13.74 -7.61
C GLY A 603 -3.21 14.80 -8.67
N GLN A 604 -2.02 14.81 -9.29
CA GLN A 604 -1.71 15.73 -10.41
C GLN A 604 -2.55 15.42 -11.65
N LEU A 605 -2.77 14.14 -11.98
CA LEU A 605 -3.70 13.74 -13.03
C LEU A 605 -5.11 14.31 -12.78
N THR A 606 -5.62 14.15 -11.54
CA THR A 606 -6.93 14.68 -11.17
C THR A 606 -6.98 16.19 -11.26
N LEU A 607 -5.93 16.92 -10.86
CA LEU A 607 -5.85 18.37 -10.98
C LEU A 607 -5.82 18.82 -12.45
N ALA A 608 -5.10 18.10 -13.32
CA ALA A 608 -5.10 18.37 -14.77
C ALA A 608 -6.50 18.20 -15.36
N ARG A 609 -7.23 17.15 -14.99
CA ARG A 609 -8.63 16.94 -15.43
C ARG A 609 -9.58 17.99 -14.87
N ARG A 610 -9.43 18.40 -13.61
CA ARG A 610 -10.21 19.50 -13.04
C ARG A 610 -9.96 20.83 -13.78
N ALA A 611 -8.73 21.07 -14.24
CA ALA A 611 -8.35 22.28 -14.97
C ALA A 611 -9.03 22.43 -16.34
N THR A 612 -9.45 21.32 -16.99
CA THR A 612 -10.20 21.36 -18.25
C THR A 612 -11.64 21.84 -18.08
N ARG A 613 -12.14 21.95 -16.86
CA ARG A 613 -13.50 22.36 -16.57
C ARG A 613 -13.61 23.88 -16.39
N ARG A 614 -14.78 24.44 -16.76
CA ARG A 614 -15.09 25.82 -16.46
C ARG A 614 -15.16 26.03 -14.95
N LEU A 615 -14.33 26.93 -14.44
CA LEU A 615 -14.36 27.32 -13.03
C LEU A 615 -15.66 28.06 -12.72
N PRO A 616 -16.27 27.82 -11.54
CA PRO A 616 -17.35 28.66 -11.06
C PRO A 616 -16.91 30.12 -11.03
N LEU A 617 -17.73 31.04 -11.60
CA LEU A 617 -17.43 32.46 -11.68
C LEU A 617 -17.01 33.06 -10.32
N GLY A 618 -17.65 32.59 -9.22
CA GLY A 618 -17.30 33.01 -7.86
C GLY A 618 -15.85 32.71 -7.46
N LYS A 619 -15.25 31.58 -7.92
CA LYS A 619 -13.82 31.27 -7.65
C LYS A 619 -12.87 32.19 -8.44
N VAL A 620 -13.26 32.62 -9.65
CA VAL A 620 -12.48 33.57 -10.45
C VAL A 620 -12.49 34.95 -9.79
N ILE A 621 -13.67 35.41 -9.35
CA ILE A 621 -13.85 36.67 -8.63
C ILE A 621 -13.09 36.66 -7.31
N ALA A 622 -13.19 35.56 -6.53
CA ALA A 622 -12.46 35.39 -5.29
C ALA A 622 -10.93 35.48 -5.47
N ALA A 623 -10.36 34.93 -6.55
CA ALA A 623 -8.94 35.06 -6.85
C ALA A 623 -8.52 36.48 -7.20
N ARG A 624 -9.39 37.24 -7.89
CA ARG A 624 -9.15 38.66 -8.21
C ARG A 624 -9.18 39.52 -6.97
N PHE A 625 -10.16 39.30 -6.10
CA PHE A 625 -10.42 40.05 -4.86
C PHE A 625 -10.15 39.24 -3.61
N THR A 626 -8.97 38.62 -3.49
CA THR A 626 -8.58 37.68 -2.45
C THR A 626 -8.82 38.24 -1.03
N ARG A 627 -8.50 39.53 -0.80
CA ARG A 627 -8.71 40.20 0.50
C ARG A 627 -10.20 40.28 0.90
N ALA A 628 -11.06 40.66 -0.06
CA ALA A 628 -12.50 40.72 0.17
C ALA A 628 -13.09 39.32 0.38
N TRP A 629 -12.60 38.32 -0.36
CA TRP A 629 -13.00 36.93 -0.18
C TRP A 629 -12.63 36.40 1.22
N ILE A 630 -11.42 36.66 1.70
CA ILE A 630 -10.99 36.26 3.07
C ILE A 630 -11.89 36.96 4.10
N ALA A 631 -12.18 38.26 3.93
CA ALA A 631 -13.06 38.99 4.84
C ALA A 631 -14.50 38.41 4.85
N SER A 632 -15.06 38.10 3.65
CA SER A 632 -16.41 37.52 3.56
C SER A 632 -16.47 36.11 4.17
N LEU A 633 -15.41 35.30 4.01
CA LEU A 633 -15.32 34.00 4.67
C LEU A 633 -15.25 34.14 6.20
N GLY A 634 -14.49 35.12 6.72
CA GLY A 634 -14.45 35.44 8.14
C GLY A 634 -15.83 35.86 8.68
N ALA A 635 -16.57 36.71 7.95
CA ALA A 635 -17.92 37.11 8.31
C ALA A 635 -18.89 35.90 8.32
N ALA A 636 -18.85 35.05 7.29
CA ALA A 636 -19.66 33.83 7.22
C ALA A 636 -19.39 32.88 8.39
N LEU A 637 -18.11 32.70 8.77
CA LEU A 637 -17.73 31.89 9.92
C LEU A 637 -18.18 32.52 11.25
N ALA A 638 -18.15 33.85 11.36
CA ALA A 638 -18.70 34.55 12.54
C ALA A 638 -20.21 34.34 12.67
N THR A 639 -20.94 34.44 11.56
CA THR A 639 -22.39 34.17 11.50
C THR A 639 -22.67 32.71 11.88
N ALA A 640 -21.90 31.77 11.35
CA ALA A 640 -22.05 30.35 11.68
C ALA A 640 -21.80 30.07 13.18
N ARG A 641 -20.81 30.73 13.80
CA ARG A 641 -20.56 30.64 15.23
C ARG A 641 -21.70 31.19 16.07
N TRP A 642 -22.26 32.33 15.66
CA TRP A 642 -23.46 32.90 16.30
C TRP A 642 -24.64 31.91 16.19
N ALA A 643 -24.85 31.34 15.00
CA ALA A 643 -25.88 30.32 14.80
C ALA A 643 -25.61 29.07 15.67
N ALA A 644 -24.35 28.64 15.80
CA ALA A 644 -23.97 27.53 16.65
C ALA A 644 -24.22 27.83 18.15
N HIS A 645 -24.06 29.09 18.57
CA HIS A 645 -24.38 29.50 19.92
C HIS A 645 -25.89 29.46 20.18
N VAL A 646 -26.71 29.89 19.23
CA VAL A 646 -28.20 29.94 19.36
C VAL A 646 -28.81 28.53 19.20
N LEU A 647 -28.40 27.77 18.20
CA LEU A 647 -28.99 26.46 17.84
C LEU A 647 -28.31 25.28 18.55
N GLY A 648 -27.12 25.49 19.08
CA GLY A 648 -26.20 24.44 19.53
C GLY A 648 -25.33 23.87 18.42
N GLN A 649 -24.07 23.53 18.79
CA GLN A 649 -23.04 23.04 17.84
C GLN A 649 -23.48 21.83 17.04
N GLY A 650 -24.11 20.84 17.72
CA GLY A 650 -24.56 19.58 17.09
C GLY A 650 -25.72 19.80 16.12
N GLN A 651 -26.65 20.70 16.43
CA GLN A 651 -27.79 20.99 15.53
C GLN A 651 -27.34 21.73 14.28
N LEU A 652 -26.45 22.70 14.41
CA LEU A 652 -25.88 23.40 13.25
C LEU A 652 -25.07 22.42 12.36
N HIS A 653 -24.31 21.50 12.96
CA HIS A 653 -23.62 20.46 12.21
C HIS A 653 -24.62 19.60 11.39
N LYS A 654 -25.67 19.09 12.01
CA LYS A 654 -26.71 18.29 11.33
C LYS A 654 -27.38 19.06 10.21
N LEU A 655 -27.76 20.33 10.44
CA LEU A 655 -28.37 21.18 9.43
C LEU A 655 -27.44 21.44 8.24
N THR A 656 -26.21 21.85 8.51
CA THR A 656 -25.23 22.11 7.44
C THR A 656 -24.85 20.84 6.68
N ARG A 657 -24.84 19.69 7.36
CA ARG A 657 -24.65 18.38 6.71
C ARG A 657 -25.82 18.06 5.77
N TRP A 658 -27.06 18.20 6.19
CA TRP A 658 -28.25 17.99 5.38
C TRP A 658 -28.28 18.88 4.12
N VAL A 659 -27.86 20.17 4.26
CA VAL A 659 -27.69 21.08 3.11
C VAL A 659 -26.56 20.65 2.19
N SER A 660 -25.42 20.23 2.78
CA SER A 660 -24.23 19.79 2.04
C SER A 660 -24.50 18.56 1.19
N ASP A 661 -25.26 17.59 1.72
CA ASP A 661 -25.61 16.35 0.99
C ASP A 661 -26.41 16.64 -0.30
N ARG A 662 -27.02 17.83 -0.42
CA ARG A 662 -27.79 18.26 -1.61
C ARG A 662 -27.04 19.25 -2.51
N LEU A 663 -26.30 20.16 -1.91
CA LEU A 663 -25.73 21.32 -2.60
C LEU A 663 -24.20 21.39 -2.57
N HIS A 664 -23.56 20.41 -1.92
CA HIS A 664 -22.10 20.36 -1.71
C HIS A 664 -21.53 21.65 -1.11
N THR A 665 -22.29 22.25 -0.16
CA THR A 665 -21.84 23.40 0.62
C THR A 665 -20.94 22.94 1.77
N PRO A 666 -20.04 23.81 2.31
CA PRO A 666 -19.22 23.43 3.46
C PRO A 666 -20.05 23.10 4.70
N VAL A 667 -19.68 21.99 5.38
CA VAL A 667 -20.29 21.55 6.65
C VAL A 667 -19.62 22.25 7.83
N TRP A 668 -20.40 22.66 8.81
CA TRP A 668 -19.91 23.18 10.09
C TRP A 668 -19.31 22.05 10.94
N LEU A 669 -18.10 22.26 11.47
CA LEU A 669 -17.47 21.33 12.44
C LEU A 669 -17.53 21.91 13.86
N PRO A 670 -18.11 21.19 14.83
CA PRO A 670 -18.21 21.64 16.23
C PRO A 670 -16.84 21.89 16.90
N THR A 671 -15.81 21.25 16.43
CA THR A 671 -14.42 21.32 16.91
C THR A 671 -13.60 22.45 16.30
N MET A 672 -14.19 23.25 15.39
CA MET A 672 -13.52 24.39 14.79
C MET A 672 -13.21 25.46 15.83
N GLY A 673 -11.95 25.82 15.99
CA GLY A 673 -11.49 26.83 16.96
C GLY A 673 -12.07 28.24 16.71
N VAL A 674 -11.84 29.14 17.63
CA VAL A 674 -12.25 30.57 17.50
C VAL A 674 -11.16 31.40 16.81
N PRO A 675 -11.48 32.58 16.26
CA PRO A 675 -10.50 33.45 15.60
C PRO A 675 -9.32 33.81 16.50
N ASP A 676 -8.13 33.76 15.94
CA ASP A 676 -6.94 34.32 16.55
C ASP A 676 -6.78 35.78 16.10
N ARG A 677 -6.81 36.70 17.07
CA ARG A 677 -6.66 38.17 16.83
C ARG A 677 -5.17 38.50 16.77
N ILE A 678 -4.58 38.40 15.59
CA ILE A 678 -3.15 38.61 15.37
C ILE A 678 -2.90 40.08 14.98
N ALA A 679 -2.32 40.85 15.90
CA ALA A 679 -1.91 42.23 15.63
C ALA A 679 -0.59 42.26 14.83
N SER A 680 -0.50 43.12 13.82
CA SER A 680 0.76 43.35 13.13
C SER A 680 1.77 44.03 14.06
N HIS A 681 3.00 43.53 14.06
CA HIS A 681 4.11 44.07 14.84
C HIS A 681 5.38 44.11 14.01
N ARG A 682 6.01 45.29 13.91
CA ARG A 682 7.34 45.43 13.28
C ARG A 682 8.42 45.43 14.35
N SER A 683 9.52 44.77 14.09
CA SER A 683 10.69 44.77 14.96
C SER A 683 11.94 44.91 14.07
N ASN A 684 12.77 45.89 14.35
CA ASN A 684 14.00 46.12 13.61
C ASN A 684 15.10 45.08 13.90
N VAL A 685 14.88 44.28 14.94
CA VAL A 685 15.77 43.18 15.39
C VAL A 685 15.16 41.81 15.12
N ALA A 686 14.11 41.73 14.32
CA ALA A 686 13.43 40.47 14.06
C ALA A 686 14.35 39.48 13.36
N GLN A 687 14.39 38.25 13.88
CA GLN A 687 15.09 37.10 13.29
C GLN A 687 14.17 36.23 12.42
N MET A 688 12.87 36.36 12.61
CA MET A 688 11.83 35.70 11.83
C MET A 688 10.63 36.63 11.60
N VAL A 689 9.90 36.42 10.52
CA VAL A 689 8.65 37.12 10.24
C VAL A 689 7.52 36.12 10.19
N TYR A 690 6.55 36.24 11.08
CA TYR A 690 5.36 35.41 11.06
C TYR A 690 4.32 35.96 10.08
N LEU A 691 3.94 35.13 9.12
CA LEU A 691 2.84 35.39 8.20
C LEU A 691 1.77 34.29 8.37
N PRO A 692 0.77 34.53 9.24
CA PRO A 692 -0.21 33.50 9.60
C PRO A 692 -1.01 33.01 8.42
N SER A 693 -1.37 31.71 8.46
CA SER A 693 -2.34 31.16 7.51
C SER A 693 -3.74 31.78 7.72
N CYS A 694 -4.57 31.78 6.68
CA CYS A 694 -5.97 32.20 6.81
C CYS A 694 -6.72 31.32 7.84
N MET A 695 -6.35 30.04 7.98
CA MET A 695 -6.98 29.13 8.93
C MET A 695 -6.65 29.48 10.38
N ALA A 696 -5.43 29.95 10.70
CA ALA A 696 -5.09 30.47 12.01
C ALA A 696 -5.95 31.72 12.35
N CYS A 697 -6.09 32.64 11.42
CA CYS A 697 -6.92 33.83 11.60
C CYS A 697 -8.39 33.48 11.87
N PHE A 698 -8.90 32.37 11.31
CA PHE A 698 -10.30 31.96 11.46
C PHE A 698 -10.58 31.05 12.65
N GLY A 699 -9.59 30.25 13.09
CA GLY A 699 -9.81 29.23 14.10
C GLY A 699 -8.55 28.81 14.85
N GLY A 700 -7.55 29.68 14.97
CA GLY A 700 -6.26 29.38 15.57
C GLY A 700 -6.26 29.29 17.09
N ARG A 701 -7.35 29.69 17.77
CA ARG A 701 -7.47 29.53 19.21
C ARG A 701 -8.30 28.32 19.58
N SER A 702 -7.69 27.40 20.30
CA SER A 702 -8.34 26.25 20.95
C SER A 702 -7.90 26.23 22.42
N GLY A 703 -8.85 26.30 23.34
CA GLY A 703 -8.55 26.50 24.77
C GLY A 703 -7.97 27.91 25.09
N ASP A 704 -7.06 27.96 26.05
CA ASP A 704 -6.55 29.22 26.63
C ASP A 704 -5.54 29.96 25.75
N THR A 705 -4.84 29.24 24.86
CA THR A 705 -3.73 29.81 24.08
C THR A 705 -4.01 29.66 22.57
N SER A 706 -3.79 30.72 21.81
CA SER A 706 -3.84 30.65 20.34
C SER A 706 -2.53 30.15 19.76
N VAL A 707 -2.56 29.75 18.48
CA VAL A 707 -1.37 29.30 17.75
C VAL A 707 -0.30 30.39 17.66
N SER A 708 -0.72 31.67 17.47
CA SER A 708 0.21 32.79 17.42
C SER A 708 0.79 33.13 18.79
N GLU A 709 -0.03 33.14 19.85
CA GLU A 709 0.42 33.37 21.24
C GLU A 709 1.43 32.29 21.65
N ALA A 710 1.19 31.03 21.30
CA ALA A 710 2.13 29.94 21.53
C ALA A 710 3.48 30.17 20.84
N LEU A 711 3.47 30.54 19.56
CA LEU A 711 4.70 30.87 18.83
C LEU A 711 5.48 32.00 19.49
N PHE A 712 4.80 33.09 19.88
CA PHE A 712 5.44 34.26 20.53
C PHE A 712 6.02 33.89 21.91
N ALA A 713 5.31 33.07 22.67
CA ALA A 713 5.80 32.59 23.96
C ALA A 713 7.06 31.70 23.80
N LEU A 714 7.07 30.80 22.85
CA LEU A 714 8.23 29.94 22.52
C LEU A 714 9.41 30.77 22.06
N ALA A 715 9.18 31.73 21.16
CA ALA A 715 10.22 32.63 20.65
C ALA A 715 10.79 33.52 21.74
N LYS A 716 9.96 34.07 22.64
CA LYS A 716 10.40 34.83 23.81
C LYS A 716 11.30 34.00 24.74
N ARG A 717 10.93 32.73 24.98
CA ARG A 717 11.74 31.80 25.76
C ARG A 717 13.10 31.50 25.11
N ALA A 718 13.13 31.50 23.77
CA ALA A 718 14.33 31.28 22.98
C ALA A 718 15.19 32.55 22.78
N GLY A 719 14.69 33.72 23.23
CA GLY A 719 15.40 34.99 22.94
C GLY A 719 15.39 35.40 21.47
N MET A 720 14.44 34.89 20.67
CA MET A 720 14.34 35.13 19.23
C MET A 720 13.17 36.09 18.95
N PRO A 721 13.43 37.35 18.60
CA PRO A 721 12.36 38.31 18.31
C PRO A 721 11.70 37.97 16.95
N ILE A 722 10.36 37.97 16.95
CA ILE A 722 9.52 37.71 15.78
C ILE A 722 8.73 38.94 15.40
N ALA A 723 8.75 39.35 14.14
CA ALA A 723 7.85 40.35 13.60
C ALA A 723 6.59 39.66 13.03
N VAL A 724 5.46 40.40 12.98
CA VAL A 724 4.23 39.98 12.33
C VAL A 724 3.96 40.84 11.11
N ALA A 725 3.80 40.20 9.96
CA ALA A 725 3.57 40.90 8.71
C ALA A 725 2.29 41.76 8.75
N SER A 726 2.32 42.97 8.19
CA SER A 726 1.16 43.85 8.09
C SER A 726 0.03 43.30 7.19
N SER A 727 0.37 42.33 6.37
CA SER A 727 -0.55 41.59 5.49
C SER A 727 -1.21 40.36 6.16
N ALA A 728 -0.95 40.14 7.45
CA ALA A 728 -1.59 39.07 8.22
C ALA A 728 -3.12 39.08 8.04
N GLY A 729 -3.70 37.89 7.78
CA GLY A 729 -5.13 37.75 7.52
C GLY A 729 -5.66 38.36 6.21
N ARG A 730 -4.81 38.83 5.31
CA ARG A 730 -5.20 39.50 4.05
C ARG A 730 -4.71 38.79 2.78
N VAL A 731 -3.88 37.77 2.92
CA VAL A 731 -3.28 36.97 1.86
C VAL A 731 -3.52 35.49 2.10
N CYS A 732 -3.44 34.68 1.03
CA CYS A 732 -3.64 33.23 1.06
C CYS A 732 -2.56 32.53 0.23
N CYS A 733 -2.14 31.34 0.67
CA CYS A 733 -1.17 30.50 -0.08
C CYS A 733 -1.70 29.95 -1.41
N GLY A 734 -3.01 30.08 -1.68
CA GLY A 734 -3.64 29.65 -2.94
C GLY A 734 -4.15 28.21 -2.94
N GLN A 735 -3.99 27.43 -1.86
CA GLN A 735 -4.37 26.01 -1.82
C GLN A 735 -5.83 25.70 -2.26
N PRO A 736 -6.87 26.49 -1.92
CA PRO A 736 -8.24 26.26 -2.39
C PRO A 736 -8.40 26.32 -3.92
N TRP A 737 -7.62 27.15 -4.61
CA TRP A 737 -7.60 27.24 -6.07
C TRP A 737 -6.80 26.11 -6.69
N HIS A 738 -5.65 25.76 -6.09
CA HIS A 738 -4.85 24.62 -6.51
C HIS A 738 -5.66 23.32 -6.46
N SER A 739 -6.31 23.02 -5.35
CA SER A 739 -7.11 21.79 -5.18
C SER A 739 -8.29 21.66 -6.14
N SER A 740 -8.76 22.80 -6.70
CA SER A 740 -9.80 22.82 -7.72
C SER A 740 -9.29 22.79 -9.17
N GLY A 741 -7.96 22.71 -9.40
CA GLY A 741 -7.35 22.74 -10.74
C GLY A 741 -7.26 24.13 -11.35
N ALA A 742 -7.56 25.21 -10.60
CA ALA A 742 -7.61 26.59 -11.07
C ALA A 742 -6.21 27.22 -11.15
N GLN A 743 -5.36 26.73 -12.05
CA GLN A 743 -3.93 27.06 -12.09
C GLN A 743 -3.64 28.56 -12.21
N HIS A 744 -4.30 29.29 -13.14
CA HIS A 744 -4.10 30.74 -13.28
C HIS A 744 -4.56 31.55 -12.06
N ALA A 745 -5.67 31.13 -11.44
CA ALA A 745 -6.17 31.76 -10.22
C ALA A 745 -5.21 31.47 -9.04
N PHE A 746 -4.72 30.24 -8.93
CA PHE A 746 -3.71 29.84 -7.96
C PHE A 746 -2.44 30.70 -8.06
N GLN A 747 -1.84 30.79 -9.26
CA GLN A 747 -0.64 31.60 -9.50
C GLN A 747 -0.83 33.07 -9.10
N ARG A 748 -1.98 33.66 -9.46
CA ARG A 748 -2.33 35.06 -9.11
C ARG A 748 -2.41 35.26 -7.60
N VAL A 749 -3.06 34.33 -6.89
CA VAL A 749 -3.21 34.43 -5.42
C VAL A 749 -1.86 34.23 -4.74
N GLN A 750 -1.08 33.29 -5.22
CA GLN A 750 0.25 32.99 -4.69
C GLN A 750 1.23 34.16 -4.91
N ALA A 751 1.21 34.82 -6.07
CA ALA A 751 2.02 36.01 -6.35
C ALA A 751 1.77 37.16 -5.34
N LYS A 752 0.49 37.36 -4.95
CA LYS A 752 0.15 38.36 -3.91
C LYS A 752 0.73 37.97 -2.54
N TRP A 753 0.73 36.68 -2.21
CA TRP A 753 1.31 36.20 -0.97
C TRP A 753 2.83 36.37 -0.97
N LEU A 754 3.51 35.98 -2.07
CA LEU A 754 4.97 36.11 -2.21
C LEU A 754 5.41 37.57 -2.14
N GLN A 755 4.67 38.48 -2.78
CA GLN A 755 4.93 39.91 -2.71
C GLN A 755 4.81 40.46 -1.27
N ALA A 756 3.76 40.02 -0.55
CA ALA A 756 3.55 40.42 0.84
C ALA A 756 4.65 39.89 1.76
N ALA A 757 5.06 38.62 1.55
CA ALA A 757 6.13 37.99 2.28
C ALA A 757 7.49 38.64 2.02
N HIS A 758 7.81 38.97 0.77
CA HIS A 758 9.04 39.67 0.37
C HIS A 758 9.14 41.06 1.04
N SER A 759 8.02 41.80 1.02
CA SER A 759 7.98 43.13 1.66
C SER A 759 8.10 43.05 3.19
N ALA A 760 7.63 41.99 3.82
CA ALA A 760 7.66 41.82 5.27
C ALA A 760 9.02 41.27 5.78
N SER A 761 9.74 40.53 4.94
CA SER A 761 10.98 39.80 5.26
C SER A 761 12.25 40.56 4.87
N ASP A 762 12.18 41.86 4.78
CA ASP A 762 13.29 42.70 4.35
C ASP A 762 13.92 42.20 3.05
N SER A 763 13.08 42.14 2.02
CA SER A 763 13.45 41.61 0.69
C SER A 763 14.00 40.19 0.69
N GLY A 764 13.47 39.33 1.58
CA GLY A 764 13.85 37.93 1.67
C GLY A 764 15.01 37.61 2.59
N ARG A 765 15.63 38.63 3.23
CA ARG A 765 16.75 38.43 4.16
C ARG A 765 16.33 37.72 5.44
N ILE A 766 15.12 37.96 5.93
CA ILE A 766 14.59 37.39 7.15
C ILE A 766 13.66 36.19 6.78
N PRO A 767 13.82 35.01 7.39
CA PRO A 767 12.97 33.85 7.07
C PRO A 767 11.49 34.13 7.46
N VAL A 768 10.58 33.63 6.61
CA VAL A 768 9.12 33.75 6.82
C VAL A 768 8.58 32.45 7.41
N VAL A 769 7.95 32.55 8.58
CA VAL A 769 7.37 31.41 9.32
C VAL A 769 5.89 31.29 9.03
N LEU A 770 5.46 30.05 8.80
CA LEU A 770 4.06 29.65 8.63
C LEU A 770 3.62 28.68 9.73
N ASP A 771 2.36 28.78 10.11
CA ASP A 771 1.69 27.87 11.05
C ASP A 771 1.06 26.62 10.37
N SER A 772 1.37 26.38 9.11
CA SER A 772 0.76 25.28 8.35
C SER A 772 1.75 24.72 7.34
N SER A 773 2.06 23.44 7.48
CA SER A 773 2.90 22.70 6.52
C SER A 773 2.25 22.60 5.14
N SER A 774 0.90 22.59 5.08
CA SER A 774 0.16 22.60 3.81
C SER A 774 0.36 23.90 3.04
N CYS A 775 0.42 25.05 3.72
CA CYS A 775 0.72 26.35 3.10
C CYS A 775 2.17 26.38 2.63
N ALA A 776 3.13 25.93 3.45
CA ALA A 776 4.55 25.88 3.08
C ALA A 776 4.77 24.99 1.85
N LEU A 777 4.19 23.79 1.82
CA LEU A 777 4.23 22.89 0.67
C LEU A 777 3.64 23.52 -0.59
N SER A 778 2.53 24.27 -0.47
CA SER A 778 1.90 24.96 -1.61
C SER A 778 2.80 26.06 -2.18
N LEU A 779 3.41 26.86 -1.32
CA LEU A 779 4.25 28.00 -1.69
C LEU A 779 5.61 27.57 -2.27
N ARG A 780 6.20 26.51 -1.78
CA ARG A 780 7.47 25.93 -2.29
C ARG A 780 7.36 25.36 -3.71
N ARG A 781 6.18 25.26 -4.28
CA ARG A 781 5.98 24.87 -5.70
C ARG A 781 6.38 25.96 -6.69
N THR A 782 6.39 27.21 -6.26
CA THR A 782 6.82 28.34 -7.07
C THR A 782 8.24 28.74 -6.63
N PRO A 783 9.21 28.74 -7.55
CA PRO A 783 10.55 29.21 -7.24
C PRO A 783 10.53 30.63 -6.68
N SER A 784 11.18 30.85 -5.54
CA SER A 784 11.33 32.16 -4.91
C SER A 784 12.61 32.18 -4.08
N GLU A 785 13.20 33.36 -3.89
CA GLU A 785 14.39 33.54 -3.02
C GLU A 785 14.01 33.58 -1.53
N LEU A 786 12.70 33.51 -1.21
CA LEU A 786 12.22 33.58 0.16
C LEU A 786 12.54 32.27 0.91
N ARG A 787 13.14 32.38 2.08
CA ARG A 787 13.27 31.27 3.02
C ARG A 787 11.96 31.10 3.80
N ILE A 788 11.12 30.20 3.34
CA ILE A 788 9.82 29.89 3.96
C ILE A 788 10.02 28.70 4.91
N LEU A 789 9.75 28.90 6.20
CA LEU A 789 9.83 27.88 7.24
C LEU A 789 8.43 27.33 7.53
N ASP A 790 8.31 26.02 7.51
CA ASP A 790 7.10 25.33 7.97
C ASP A 790 7.09 25.27 9.52
N PRO A 791 5.99 24.77 10.15
CA PRO A 791 5.90 24.73 11.61
C PRO A 791 7.00 23.92 12.29
N VAL A 792 7.51 22.87 11.66
CA VAL A 792 8.54 21.99 12.22
C VAL A 792 9.93 22.64 12.11
N GLU A 793 10.24 23.22 10.95
CA GLU A 793 11.50 23.95 10.72
C GLU A 793 11.59 25.19 11.63
N ALA A 794 10.48 25.87 11.90
CA ALA A 794 10.42 26.96 12.85
C ALA A 794 10.74 26.48 14.27
N VAL A 795 10.15 25.36 14.69
CA VAL A 795 10.41 24.76 16.01
C VAL A 795 11.86 24.30 16.15
N ALA A 796 12.46 23.76 15.13
CA ALA A 796 13.86 23.30 15.15
C ALA A 796 14.83 24.40 15.63
N GLN A 797 14.50 25.67 15.34
CA GLN A 797 15.30 26.83 15.82
C GLN A 797 15.02 27.16 17.30
N LEU A 798 13.88 26.72 17.85
CA LEU A 798 13.43 27.01 19.21
C LEU A 798 13.70 25.86 20.18
N VAL A 799 13.89 24.63 19.68
CA VAL A 799 14.04 23.40 20.49
C VAL A 799 15.11 23.51 21.58
N PRO A 800 16.34 24.04 21.37
CA PRO A 800 17.36 24.10 22.41
C PRO A 800 16.93 24.88 23.63
N ALA A 801 16.11 25.93 23.47
CA ALA A 801 15.58 26.73 24.58
C ALA A 801 14.36 26.06 25.22
N VAL A 802 13.54 25.38 24.47
CA VAL A 802 12.36 24.63 24.95
C VAL A 802 12.79 23.40 25.75
N ALA A 803 13.76 22.63 25.26
CA ALA A 803 14.28 21.42 25.92
C ALA A 803 14.77 21.66 27.36
N ARG A 804 15.38 22.81 27.60
CA ARG A 804 15.87 23.19 28.97
C ARG A 804 14.72 23.38 30.00
N ARG A 805 13.49 23.49 29.53
CA ARG A 805 12.32 23.82 30.41
C ARG A 805 11.36 22.65 30.58
N VAL A 806 11.38 21.66 29.67
CA VAL A 806 10.54 20.43 29.79
C VAL A 806 11.08 19.60 30.96
N ARG A 807 10.24 19.40 31.99
CA ARG A 807 10.67 18.82 33.29
C ARG A 807 10.13 17.42 33.55
N ARG A 808 9.18 16.96 32.75
CA ARG A 808 8.60 15.60 32.84
C ARG A 808 8.50 14.93 31.47
N ARG A 809 8.35 13.63 31.49
CA ARG A 809 8.01 12.88 30.30
C ARG A 809 6.54 13.08 29.94
N TYR A 810 6.25 13.21 28.66
CA TYR A 810 4.89 13.30 28.13
C TYR A 810 4.64 12.18 27.15
N ARG A 811 3.42 11.68 27.14
CA ARG A 811 2.95 10.74 26.12
C ARG A 811 2.19 11.51 25.05
N VAL A 812 2.61 11.38 23.78
CA VAL A 812 2.15 12.22 22.68
C VAL A 812 1.63 11.35 21.55
N VAL A 813 0.39 11.56 21.12
CA VAL A 813 -0.12 11.03 19.85
C VAL A 813 0.10 12.07 18.76
N LEU A 814 0.83 11.71 17.72
CA LEU A 814 1.16 12.59 16.60
C LEU A 814 0.46 12.16 15.31
N HIS A 815 -0.38 13.04 14.74
CA HIS A 815 -0.85 12.92 13.35
C HIS A 815 0.05 13.74 12.42
N PRO A 816 0.91 13.12 11.61
CA PRO A 816 1.85 13.84 10.76
C PRO A 816 1.16 14.59 9.61
N GLY A 817 0.08 14.02 9.06
CA GLY A 817 -0.63 14.60 7.92
C GLY A 817 0.15 14.55 6.59
N CYS A 818 -0.58 14.64 5.48
CA CYS A 818 -0.02 14.44 4.13
C CYS A 818 1.05 15.47 3.74
N SER A 819 0.92 16.72 4.19
CA SER A 819 1.90 17.78 3.85
C SER A 819 3.23 17.58 4.55
N LEU A 820 3.24 17.12 5.79
CA LEU A 820 4.45 16.84 6.56
C LEU A 820 5.21 15.64 5.96
N GLU A 821 4.48 14.59 5.59
CA GLU A 821 5.05 13.44 4.88
C GLU A 821 5.72 13.86 3.55
N ARG A 822 5.06 14.72 2.77
CA ARG A 822 5.62 15.23 1.51
C ARG A 822 6.83 16.15 1.69
N LEU A 823 6.90 16.88 2.80
CA LEU A 823 8.06 17.69 3.17
C LEU A 823 9.19 16.86 3.79
N ARG A 824 8.98 15.57 4.04
CA ARG A 824 9.93 14.66 4.72
C ARG A 824 10.33 15.16 6.11
N GLN A 825 9.38 15.76 6.85
CA GLN A 825 9.62 16.35 8.17
C GLN A 825 9.11 15.49 9.34
N ARG A 826 8.47 14.35 9.06
CA ARG A 826 7.92 13.46 10.10
C ARG A 826 9.01 12.97 11.06
N GLU A 827 10.09 12.40 10.53
CA GLU A 827 11.19 11.86 11.36
C GLU A 827 11.87 12.95 12.17
N SER A 828 12.06 14.15 11.58
CA SER A 828 12.58 15.31 12.30
C SER A 828 11.68 15.72 13.46
N LEU A 829 10.36 15.73 13.24
CA LEU A 829 9.41 16.10 14.31
C LEU A 829 9.38 15.04 15.41
N VAL A 830 9.36 13.76 15.07
CA VAL A 830 9.43 12.67 16.05
C VAL A 830 10.71 12.80 16.88
N GLY A 831 11.86 12.93 16.22
CA GLY A 831 13.15 13.10 16.91
C GLY A 831 13.19 14.35 17.82
N PHE A 832 12.54 15.46 17.44
CA PHE A 832 12.45 16.63 18.33
C PHE A 832 11.62 16.36 19.58
N LEU A 833 10.49 15.68 19.44
CA LEU A 833 9.64 15.33 20.57
C LEU A 833 10.34 14.31 21.49
N GLU A 834 11.06 13.35 20.96
CA GLU A 834 11.87 12.39 21.71
C GLU A 834 13.02 13.06 22.46
N GLN A 835 13.70 14.04 21.84
CA GLN A 835 14.73 14.87 22.50
C GLN A 835 14.17 15.68 23.67
N LEU A 836 12.88 15.99 23.65
CA LEU A 836 12.16 16.61 24.76
C LEU A 836 11.73 15.59 25.84
N GLY A 837 12.08 14.31 25.69
CA GLY A 837 11.71 13.24 26.60
C GLY A 837 10.29 12.70 26.40
N CYS A 838 9.65 12.98 25.26
CA CYS A 838 8.32 12.48 24.97
C CYS A 838 8.34 11.02 24.48
N GLU A 839 7.35 10.24 24.91
CA GLU A 839 6.97 8.98 24.23
C GLU A 839 6.05 9.34 23.06
N VAL A 840 6.51 9.17 21.82
CA VAL A 840 5.77 9.57 20.63
C VAL A 840 5.09 8.38 19.99
N ILE A 841 3.77 8.43 19.89
CA ILE A 841 2.92 7.44 19.24
C ILE A 841 2.43 8.01 17.91
N VAL A 842 2.87 7.45 16.80
CA VAL A 842 2.32 7.74 15.48
C VAL A 842 1.39 6.60 15.10
N PRO A 843 0.07 6.82 14.94
CA PRO A 843 -0.85 5.75 14.55
C PRO A 843 -0.43 5.09 13.23
N LEU A 844 -0.49 3.78 13.15
CA LEU A 844 -0.07 3.02 11.95
C LEU A 844 -0.94 3.31 10.72
N ASN A 845 -2.19 3.71 10.95
CA ASN A 845 -3.11 4.15 9.90
C ASN A 845 -3.15 5.68 9.73
N ALA A 846 -2.22 6.43 10.34
CA ALA A 846 -2.12 7.87 10.11
C ALA A 846 -1.84 8.18 8.65
N GLY A 847 -2.56 9.16 8.10
CA GLY A 847 -2.45 9.50 6.69
C GLY A 847 -3.02 10.88 6.36
N CYS A 848 -3.79 10.98 5.29
CA CYS A 848 -4.49 12.22 4.94
C CYS A 848 -5.81 12.33 5.72
N CYS A 849 -6.02 13.46 6.42
CA CYS A 849 -7.28 13.73 7.12
C CYS A 849 -8.51 13.92 6.20
N GLY A 850 -8.34 13.90 4.90
CA GLY A 850 -9.41 14.03 3.90
C GLY A 850 -9.95 15.44 3.68
N VAL A 851 -9.54 16.45 4.46
CA VAL A 851 -10.08 17.83 4.33
C VAL A 851 -9.67 18.47 3.01
N ALA A 852 -8.43 18.30 2.55
CA ALA A 852 -7.94 18.67 1.21
C ALA A 852 -8.36 20.09 0.75
N GLY A 853 -8.08 21.10 1.54
CA GLY A 853 -8.53 22.47 1.34
C GLY A 853 -9.96 22.68 1.81
N ASP A 854 -10.91 22.87 0.90
CA ASP A 854 -12.36 22.97 1.19
C ASP A 854 -13.14 21.70 0.80
N ARG A 855 -12.46 20.72 0.22
CA ARG A 855 -13.10 19.56 -0.41
C ARG A 855 -13.80 18.65 0.60
N GLY A 856 -13.11 18.25 1.65
CA GLY A 856 -13.70 17.41 2.71
C GLY A 856 -14.77 18.10 3.54
N LEU A 857 -14.86 19.43 3.48
CA LEU A 857 -15.99 20.16 4.06
C LEU A 857 -17.24 20.10 3.15
N ARG A 858 -17.05 19.86 1.86
CA ARG A 858 -18.13 19.74 0.86
C ARG A 858 -18.54 18.30 0.60
N TYR A 859 -17.60 17.38 0.75
CA TYR A 859 -17.77 15.95 0.61
C TYR A 859 -17.38 15.31 1.93
N ALA A 860 -18.24 15.48 2.94
CA ALA A 860 -17.93 15.15 4.34
C ALA A 860 -17.76 13.63 4.57
N GLU A 861 -18.20 12.79 3.62
CA GLU A 861 -17.93 11.36 3.59
C GLU A 861 -16.45 11.06 3.38
N LEU A 862 -15.70 11.92 2.69
CA LEU A 862 -14.27 11.72 2.44
C LEU A 862 -13.43 11.77 3.73
N PRO A 863 -13.47 12.82 4.59
CA PRO A 863 -12.75 12.81 5.84
C PRO A 863 -13.29 11.79 6.85
N ALA A 864 -14.58 11.51 6.86
CA ALA A 864 -15.16 10.47 7.72
C ALA A 864 -14.57 9.09 7.39
N HIS A 865 -14.46 8.76 6.11
CA HIS A 865 -13.85 7.51 5.66
C HIS A 865 -12.33 7.50 5.87
N ALA A 866 -11.65 8.59 5.55
CA ALA A 866 -10.19 8.72 5.67
C ALA A 866 -9.68 8.48 7.09
N LEU A 867 -10.43 8.95 8.10
CA LEU A 867 -10.03 8.87 9.51
C LEU A 867 -10.57 7.64 10.25
N LEU A 868 -11.41 6.81 9.62
CA LEU A 868 -12.09 5.69 10.29
C LEU A 868 -11.12 4.77 11.05
N ARG A 869 -10.04 4.36 10.41
CA ARG A 869 -9.05 3.43 10.99
C ARG A 869 -8.12 4.13 11.98
N GLU A 870 -7.66 5.32 11.67
CA GLU A 870 -6.82 6.11 12.57
C GLU A 870 -7.57 6.50 13.85
N ALA A 871 -8.84 6.89 13.73
CA ALA A 871 -9.68 7.20 14.90
C ALA A 871 -9.89 5.98 15.80
N ALA A 872 -10.07 4.79 15.23
CA ALA A 872 -10.18 3.55 15.99
C ALA A 872 -8.88 3.21 16.77
N GLU A 873 -7.73 3.43 16.16
CA GLU A 873 -6.43 3.27 16.86
C GLU A 873 -6.27 4.26 18.01
N ILE A 874 -6.60 5.53 17.77
CA ILE A 874 -6.46 6.61 18.77
C ILE A 874 -7.45 6.44 19.94
N ALA A 875 -8.63 5.89 19.69
CA ALA A 875 -9.68 5.75 20.72
C ALA A 875 -9.18 4.99 21.96
N SER A 876 -8.32 3.99 21.77
CA SER A 876 -7.74 3.16 22.85
C SER A 876 -6.46 3.74 23.47
N VAL A 877 -5.94 4.86 22.93
CA VAL A 877 -4.71 5.47 23.43
C VAL A 877 -5.04 6.63 24.35
N ASP A 878 -4.52 6.60 25.58
CA ASP A 878 -4.52 7.75 26.47
C ASP A 878 -3.15 8.44 26.42
N ALA A 879 -3.17 9.77 26.19
CA ALA A 879 -1.98 10.58 26.00
C ALA A 879 -2.15 11.96 26.63
N ASP A 880 -1.03 12.57 27.04
CA ASP A 880 -1.03 13.95 27.55
C ASP A 880 -1.36 14.96 26.45
N PHE A 881 -0.91 14.68 25.21
CA PHE A 881 -1.14 15.54 24.05
C PHE A 881 -1.49 14.74 22.79
N TYR A 882 -2.45 15.25 22.03
CA TYR A 882 -2.80 14.83 20.69
C TYR A 882 -2.43 15.95 19.73
N ILE A 883 -1.44 15.74 18.86
CA ILE A 883 -0.81 16.80 18.06
C ILE A 883 -1.13 16.64 16.58
N ALA A 884 -1.53 17.74 15.93
CA ALA A 884 -1.54 17.88 14.48
C ALA A 884 -0.87 19.19 14.06
N VAL A 885 -0.22 19.20 12.86
CA VAL A 885 0.57 20.36 12.39
C VAL A 885 -0.26 21.33 11.55
N ASN A 886 -1.46 20.93 11.16
CA ASN A 886 -2.38 21.74 10.37
C ASN A 886 -3.74 21.85 11.06
N LEU A 887 -4.25 23.05 11.21
CA LEU A 887 -5.54 23.31 11.87
C LEU A 887 -6.73 22.54 11.27
N PRO A 888 -6.90 22.42 9.94
CA PRO A 888 -7.98 21.61 9.39
C PRO A 888 -7.90 20.13 9.79
N CYS A 889 -6.68 19.56 9.87
CA CYS A 889 -6.47 18.19 10.37
C CYS A 889 -6.81 18.12 11.86
N GLN A 890 -6.37 19.09 12.67
CA GLN A 890 -6.67 19.17 14.10
C GLN A 890 -8.19 19.13 14.35
N TRP A 891 -8.96 19.98 13.65
CA TRP A 891 -10.42 20.06 13.84
C TRP A 891 -11.12 18.76 13.45
N GLN A 892 -10.72 18.19 12.34
CA GLN A 892 -11.34 16.97 11.82
C GLN A 892 -11.00 15.74 12.68
N LEU A 893 -9.76 15.63 13.15
CA LEU A 893 -9.33 14.56 14.07
C LEU A 893 -10.03 14.70 15.42
N ALA A 894 -10.10 15.92 15.99
CA ALA A 894 -10.84 16.16 17.22
C ALA A 894 -12.33 15.78 17.08
N PHE A 895 -12.93 16.05 15.92
CA PHE A 895 -14.32 15.66 15.63
C PHE A 895 -14.46 14.12 15.50
N ALA A 896 -13.55 13.47 14.80
CA ALA A 896 -13.61 12.02 14.54
C ALA A 896 -13.29 11.17 15.77
N THR A 897 -12.35 11.62 16.62
CA THR A 897 -11.84 10.84 17.77
C THR A 897 -12.45 11.24 19.11
N GLY A 898 -13.05 12.43 19.21
CA GLY A 898 -13.45 13.03 20.49
C GLY A 898 -12.26 13.46 21.39
N LYS A 899 -11.01 13.29 20.93
CA LYS A 899 -9.79 13.66 21.69
C LYS A 899 -9.40 15.11 21.42
N PRO A 900 -8.78 15.82 22.41
CA PRO A 900 -8.45 17.25 22.29
C PRO A 900 -7.18 17.46 21.46
N PHE A 901 -7.29 17.36 20.15
CA PHE A 901 -6.14 17.66 19.26
C PHE A 901 -5.77 19.15 19.34
N VAL A 902 -4.46 19.41 19.43
CA VAL A 902 -3.88 20.76 19.49
C VAL A 902 -2.81 20.95 18.40
N HIS A 903 -2.52 22.22 18.07
CA HIS A 903 -1.42 22.52 17.16
C HIS A 903 -0.06 22.25 17.82
N LEU A 904 0.96 21.84 17.05
CA LEU A 904 2.31 21.56 17.53
C LEU A 904 2.86 22.66 18.47
N TRP A 905 2.72 23.93 18.06
CA TRP A 905 3.23 25.05 18.88
C TRP A 905 2.51 25.21 20.21
N GLN A 906 1.20 24.96 20.26
CA GLN A 906 0.41 24.98 21.50
C GLN A 906 0.85 23.87 22.45
N ALA A 907 1.08 22.65 21.94
CA ALA A 907 1.60 21.56 22.77
C ALA A 907 2.97 21.89 23.36
N LEU A 908 3.91 22.35 22.55
CA LEU A 908 5.27 22.69 22.98
C LEU A 908 5.28 23.89 23.98
N GLU A 909 4.41 24.85 23.76
CA GLU A 909 4.24 25.98 24.69
C GLU A 909 3.80 25.46 26.05
N GLN A 910 2.79 24.60 26.14
CA GLN A 910 2.29 23.99 27.37
C GLN A 910 3.35 23.11 28.05
N MET A 911 4.05 22.26 27.31
CA MET A 911 5.14 21.39 27.83
C MET A 911 6.27 22.19 28.48
N SER A 912 6.51 23.42 28.00
CA SER A 912 7.66 24.27 28.42
C SER A 912 7.26 25.40 29.41
N ARG A 913 6.01 25.43 29.89
CA ARG A 913 5.58 26.32 30.99
C ARG A 913 6.23 25.90 32.27
#